data_1566e36f5db40ab51c4809c95994b24b
#
_entry.id   1566e36f5db40ab51c4809c95994b24b
#
_cell.length_a   1.000
_cell.length_b   1.000
_cell.length_c   1.000
_cell.angle_alpha   90.00
_cell.angle_beta   90.00
_cell.angle_gamma   90.00
#
_symmetry.space_group_name_H-M   'P 1'
#
loop_
_entity.id
_entity.type
_entity.pdbx_description
1 polymer ?
#
loop_
_entity_poly.entity_id
_entity_poly.type
_entity_poly.pdbx_seq_one_letter_code
_entity_poly.pdbx_strand_id
1 'polypeptide(L)'
;MVKHNPFQSRATFEVDEKTYHYYDLKALENAGVGNVSQLPYSVKVLLESVLRQVDGRVITEEHVTNLAKWGTKDVQDIDVPFKPSRVILQDFTGVPAVVDLASLRKAMADMGGDPDKINPEITVDLVIDHSVQVDRAGTADALAFNMDLEFKRNEERYKFLSWAQKSFDNYRAVPPATGIVHQVNLEYLAPVVHAVKNAEGDLVAYPDSLVGTDSHTTMINGIGVLGWGVGGIEAEAGMLGQPSYFPVPEVIGVKLTGTLPSGTTATDVALKVTQVLRQKGVVGKFVEFFGNGLKSMPLADRATISNMAPEYGATCGFFPIDEISLEYLRLTGRDEEQIRVVEEYCKANGLFYTADSKDPIYTDLVEIDLNTIESNLSGPKRPQDLIPLSDMKDAFHKAVLAPVGTQGLGFNEQEFDKEVKVTLEDKEVTMKTGAIAIAAITSCTNTSNPYVLIGAGLVAKKAIEKGLVVPEYVKTSLAPGSKVVTEYLDKSGLTTYLDQLGFQTVGYGCTTCIGNSGPLAPELEEAIAANDLLVTSVLSGNRNFEGRIHPLVKANYLASPPLVVAYALAGTVDIDLKNDEIGKDANGKAVYFNDIWPSAKEIEDVVQSVVTSELFKKEYAQVFNSNERWNEIQTSNEALYTWDNDSTYIQNPPFFEGLSKEPGEVETLSGLRIVGKFGDSVTTDHISPAGSIGKHTPAGRYLLENGVQPVDFNSYGSRRGNHEVMMRGTFANIRIKNQIAPGTEGGYTTYWPTGEVTSIYDAAMKYKEDGTGLLVVAGKDYGMGSSRDWAAKGTNLLGIKAVIAESFERIHRSNLVLMGVLPLQFKDGESAETLGLVGNESFEIQIDKTVRPRDLVKVVATDADGNEKQFEVVARFDSEVEIDYYRHGGILQMVLREKIEESKVSN
;
A
#
# COMPACT_ATOMS: atom_id res chain seq x y z
N MET A 1 34.95 9.89 -24.64
CA MET A 1 33.61 9.24 -24.72
C MET A 1 32.61 10.26 -25.25
N VAL A 2 31.72 9.84 -26.15
CA VAL A 2 30.62 10.73 -26.59
C VAL A 2 29.67 10.87 -25.40
N LYS A 3 29.39 12.12 -24.97
CA LYS A 3 28.43 12.36 -23.91
C LYS A 3 27.07 11.75 -24.28
N HIS A 4 26.44 11.04 -23.35
CA HIS A 4 25.09 10.48 -23.52
C HIS A 4 24.10 11.60 -23.85
N ASN A 5 23.51 11.62 -25.02
CA ASN A 5 22.66 12.70 -25.50
C ASN A 5 21.62 12.20 -26.52
N PRO A 6 20.67 11.32 -26.14
CA PRO A 6 19.64 10.83 -27.03
C PRO A 6 18.80 11.99 -27.58
N PHE A 7 18.44 11.96 -28.83
CA PHE A 7 17.68 13.00 -29.55
C PHE A 7 18.27 14.42 -29.39
N GLN A 8 19.55 14.57 -29.07
CA GLN A 8 20.20 15.87 -28.80
C GLN A 8 19.46 16.67 -27.70
N SER A 9 18.89 15.97 -26.70
CA SER A 9 18.01 16.54 -25.69
C SER A 9 18.73 17.18 -24.52
N ARG A 10 20.05 17.01 -24.41
CA ARG A 10 20.80 17.57 -23.29
C ARG A 10 20.85 19.09 -23.33
N ALA A 11 20.37 19.74 -22.27
CA ALA A 11 20.30 21.19 -22.09
C ALA A 11 20.79 21.59 -20.69
N THR A 12 20.83 22.90 -20.43
CA THR A 12 21.28 23.43 -19.13
C THR A 12 20.36 24.56 -18.65
N PHE A 13 20.35 24.77 -17.34
CA PHE A 13 19.80 25.96 -16.69
C PHE A 13 20.73 26.35 -15.53
N GLU A 14 20.57 27.58 -15.03
CA GLU A 14 21.43 28.15 -13.99
C GLU A 14 20.61 28.43 -12.72
N VAL A 15 21.19 28.04 -11.56
CA VAL A 15 20.69 28.47 -10.25
C VAL A 15 21.90 28.83 -9.40
N ASP A 16 21.93 30.04 -8.82
CA ASP A 16 22.98 30.52 -7.92
C ASP A 16 24.42 30.26 -8.42
N GLU A 17 24.68 30.68 -9.63
CA GLU A 17 25.99 30.50 -10.31
C GLU A 17 26.38 29.03 -10.56
N LYS A 18 25.48 28.05 -10.31
CA LYS A 18 25.71 26.65 -10.63
C LYS A 18 24.94 26.26 -11.89
N THR A 19 25.63 25.56 -12.80
CA THR A 19 25.05 25.01 -14.02
C THR A 19 24.48 23.62 -13.76
N TYR A 20 23.22 23.43 -14.08
CA TYR A 20 22.52 22.16 -14.01
C TYR A 20 22.25 21.65 -15.41
N HIS A 21 22.55 20.40 -15.68
CA HIS A 21 22.22 19.71 -16.92
C HIS A 21 20.88 18.98 -16.78
N TYR A 22 20.11 18.90 -17.86
CA TYR A 22 18.86 18.13 -17.89
C TYR A 22 18.59 17.60 -19.29
N TYR A 23 17.60 16.75 -19.42
CA TYR A 23 17.13 16.23 -20.71
C TYR A 23 15.83 16.95 -21.09
N ASP A 24 15.95 17.83 -22.10
CA ASP A 24 14.86 18.71 -22.53
C ASP A 24 13.84 17.92 -23.38
N LEU A 25 12.64 17.81 -22.87
CA LEU A 25 11.53 17.14 -23.58
C LEU A 25 11.13 17.85 -24.87
N LYS A 26 11.34 19.17 -24.97
CA LYS A 26 11.09 19.94 -26.20
C LYS A 26 11.98 19.53 -27.37
N ALA A 27 13.13 18.93 -27.08
CA ALA A 27 14.00 18.40 -28.14
C ALA A 27 13.29 17.31 -28.95
N LEU A 28 12.43 16.50 -28.34
CA LEU A 28 11.62 15.49 -29.04
C LEU A 28 10.59 16.14 -29.97
N GLU A 29 9.95 17.21 -29.55
CA GLU A 29 9.02 17.99 -30.37
C GLU A 29 9.72 18.67 -31.55
N ASN A 30 10.89 19.26 -31.29
CA ASN A 30 11.74 19.86 -32.33
C ASN A 30 12.26 18.83 -33.36
N ALA A 31 12.47 17.58 -32.91
CA ALA A 31 12.85 16.47 -33.80
C ALA A 31 11.63 15.85 -34.53
N GLY A 32 10.41 16.35 -34.30
CA GLY A 32 9.20 15.85 -34.96
C GLY A 32 8.72 14.48 -34.43
N VAL A 33 9.16 14.07 -33.24
CA VAL A 33 8.86 12.75 -32.66
C VAL A 33 7.45 12.70 -32.06
N GLY A 34 6.96 13.82 -31.51
CA GLY A 34 5.62 13.89 -30.92
C GLY A 34 5.26 15.32 -30.48
N ASN A 35 4.03 15.53 -30.02
CA ASN A 35 3.56 16.82 -29.49
C ASN A 35 3.66 16.84 -27.96
N VAL A 36 4.89 16.91 -27.46
CA VAL A 36 5.22 16.74 -26.03
C VAL A 36 4.61 17.83 -25.15
N SER A 37 4.46 19.06 -25.67
CA SER A 37 3.88 20.17 -24.91
C SER A 37 2.42 19.94 -24.48
N GLN A 38 1.68 19.08 -25.16
CA GLN A 38 0.27 18.76 -24.87
C GLN A 38 0.07 17.46 -24.06
N LEU A 39 1.14 16.77 -23.75
CA LEU A 39 1.07 15.53 -22.94
C LEU A 39 0.63 15.84 -21.50
N PRO A 40 -0.07 14.90 -20.84
CA PRO A 40 -0.28 14.97 -19.39
C PRO A 40 1.06 15.09 -18.64
N TYR A 41 1.07 15.79 -17.51
CA TYR A 41 2.28 15.98 -16.71
C TYR A 41 2.88 14.66 -16.24
N SER A 42 2.04 13.71 -15.82
CA SER A 42 2.46 12.36 -15.45
C SER A 42 3.14 11.61 -16.58
N VAL A 43 2.65 11.75 -17.81
CA VAL A 43 3.28 11.16 -19.01
C VAL A 43 4.61 11.86 -19.34
N LYS A 44 4.72 13.18 -19.15
CA LYS A 44 5.98 13.91 -19.31
C LYS A 44 7.06 13.40 -18.35
N VAL A 45 6.69 13.13 -17.09
CA VAL A 45 7.63 12.55 -16.11
C VAL A 45 8.10 11.16 -16.54
N LEU A 46 7.19 10.30 -17.02
CA LEU A 46 7.56 8.99 -17.59
C LEU A 46 8.48 9.15 -18.80
N LEU A 47 8.13 10.05 -19.72
CA LEU A 47 8.89 10.28 -20.93
C LEU A 47 10.31 10.79 -20.63
N GLU A 48 10.46 11.68 -19.64
CA GLU A 48 11.79 12.13 -19.18
C GLU A 48 12.62 10.97 -18.63
N SER A 49 12.00 10.15 -17.78
CA SER A 49 12.67 8.98 -17.20
C SER A 49 13.19 8.02 -18.28
N VAL A 50 12.36 7.72 -19.29
CA VAL A 50 12.75 6.85 -20.40
C VAL A 50 13.81 7.52 -21.27
N LEU A 51 13.66 8.80 -21.61
CA LEU A 51 14.63 9.57 -22.43
C LEU A 51 16.01 9.64 -21.78
N ARG A 52 16.06 9.98 -20.49
CA ARG A 52 17.32 10.12 -19.74
C ARG A 52 18.06 8.80 -19.61
N GLN A 53 17.36 7.68 -19.58
CA GLN A 53 17.91 6.36 -19.26
C GLN A 53 18.07 5.46 -20.51
N VAL A 54 17.99 6.02 -21.72
CA VAL A 54 18.26 5.27 -22.96
C VAL A 54 19.67 4.66 -22.91
N ASP A 55 19.77 3.34 -22.96
CA ASP A 55 21.02 2.60 -22.97
C ASP A 55 21.23 1.79 -24.27
N GLY A 56 20.24 1.79 -25.15
CA GLY A 56 20.23 1.07 -26.43
C GLY A 56 20.02 -0.43 -26.32
N ARG A 57 19.81 -0.95 -25.09
CA ARG A 57 19.59 -2.38 -24.81
C ARG A 57 18.26 -2.61 -24.10
N VAL A 58 18.14 -2.12 -22.88
CA VAL A 58 16.94 -2.26 -22.05
C VAL A 58 15.95 -1.14 -22.34
N ILE A 59 16.46 0.07 -22.41
CA ILE A 59 15.70 1.27 -22.77
C ILE A 59 16.23 1.81 -24.07
N THR A 60 15.38 1.81 -25.11
CA THR A 60 15.76 2.19 -26.48
C THR A 60 15.08 3.49 -26.90
N GLU A 61 15.59 4.09 -27.99
CA GLU A 61 14.94 5.26 -28.62
C GLU A 61 13.53 4.95 -29.11
N GLU A 62 13.22 3.68 -29.41
CA GLU A 62 11.87 3.25 -29.81
C GLU A 62 10.87 3.43 -28.65
N HIS A 63 11.25 3.08 -27.41
CA HIS A 63 10.41 3.32 -26.23
C HIS A 63 10.12 4.82 -26.05
N VAL A 64 11.13 5.68 -26.23
CA VAL A 64 10.97 7.14 -26.19
C VAL A 64 10.02 7.63 -27.26
N THR A 65 10.23 7.20 -28.51
CA THR A 65 9.43 7.59 -29.66
C THR A 65 7.95 7.15 -29.48
N ASN A 66 7.74 5.93 -29.02
CA ASN A 66 6.40 5.40 -28.78
C ASN A 66 5.65 6.21 -27.71
N LEU A 67 6.31 6.46 -26.56
CA LEU A 67 5.70 7.23 -25.48
C LEU A 67 5.47 8.70 -25.85
N ALA A 68 6.37 9.32 -26.64
CA ALA A 68 6.21 10.70 -27.13
C ALA A 68 5.00 10.89 -28.05
N LYS A 69 4.50 9.81 -28.67
CA LYS A 69 3.27 9.79 -29.51
C LYS A 69 2.00 9.57 -28.69
N TRP A 70 2.09 9.56 -27.36
CA TRP A 70 0.95 9.33 -26.49
C TRP A 70 -0.29 10.14 -26.92
N GLY A 71 -1.46 9.51 -26.85
CA GLY A 71 -2.74 10.14 -27.24
C GLY A 71 -2.99 10.19 -28.75
N THR A 72 -2.09 9.66 -29.57
CA THR A 72 -2.27 9.54 -31.02
C THR A 72 -2.61 8.10 -31.43
N LYS A 73 -3.00 7.89 -32.69
CA LYS A 73 -3.25 6.55 -33.25
C LYS A 73 -1.96 5.78 -33.56
N ASP A 74 -0.81 6.46 -33.48
CA ASP A 74 0.49 5.89 -33.89
C ASP A 74 1.23 5.25 -32.69
N VAL A 75 0.63 5.24 -31.51
CA VAL A 75 1.14 4.52 -30.35
C VAL A 75 1.02 3.02 -30.61
N GLN A 76 2.12 2.33 -30.48
CA GLN A 76 2.19 0.88 -30.63
C GLN A 76 2.02 0.20 -29.27
N ASP A 77 1.65 -1.09 -29.28
CA ASP A 77 1.56 -1.93 -28.10
C ASP A 77 2.96 -2.37 -27.63
N ILE A 78 3.72 -1.39 -27.16
CA ILE A 78 5.07 -1.54 -26.61
C ILE A 78 5.04 -1.06 -25.17
N ASP A 79 5.47 -1.90 -24.24
CA ASP A 79 5.51 -1.56 -22.82
C ASP A 79 6.50 -0.44 -22.53
N VAL A 80 6.17 0.36 -21.51
CA VAL A 80 7.06 1.40 -20.99
C VAL A 80 8.04 0.78 -20.00
N PRO A 81 9.35 0.84 -20.24
CA PRO A 81 10.38 0.41 -19.28
C PRO A 81 10.64 1.53 -18.29
N PHE A 82 10.05 1.43 -17.11
CA PHE A 82 10.18 2.45 -16.09
C PHE A 82 11.18 2.07 -15.01
N LYS A 83 12.20 2.91 -14.79
CA LYS A 83 13.12 2.84 -13.66
C LYS A 83 12.84 4.01 -12.72
N PRO A 84 12.37 3.76 -11.49
CA PRO A 84 12.14 4.83 -10.53
C PRO A 84 13.46 5.48 -10.07
N SER A 85 13.41 6.72 -9.61
CA SER A 85 14.59 7.38 -9.01
C SER A 85 14.81 7.00 -7.55
N ARG A 86 13.78 6.53 -6.87
CA ARG A 86 13.85 6.06 -5.47
C ARG A 86 12.91 4.89 -5.25
N VAL A 87 13.17 4.14 -4.19
CA VAL A 87 12.23 3.15 -3.62
C VAL A 87 11.93 3.52 -2.18
N ILE A 88 10.65 3.42 -1.79
CA ILE A 88 10.24 3.60 -0.41
C ILE A 88 9.58 2.33 0.12
N LEU A 89 9.94 1.95 1.32
CA LEU A 89 9.48 0.74 1.99
C LEU A 89 8.82 1.09 3.31
N GLN A 90 7.80 0.34 3.68
CA GLN A 90 7.35 0.24 5.06
C GLN A 90 7.80 -1.10 5.64
N ASP A 91 7.80 -1.26 6.95
CA ASP A 91 8.50 -2.39 7.60
C ASP A 91 7.83 -3.77 7.40
N PHE A 92 6.51 -3.86 7.22
CA PHE A 92 5.87 -5.17 7.01
C PHE A 92 6.13 -5.78 5.63
N THR A 93 6.27 -4.94 4.62
CA THR A 93 6.54 -5.36 3.23
C THR A 93 7.98 -5.13 2.82
N GLY A 94 8.69 -4.23 3.49
CA GLY A 94 10.08 -3.93 3.26
C GLY A 94 11.05 -4.91 3.92
N VAL A 95 10.74 -5.43 5.12
CA VAL A 95 11.59 -6.45 5.77
C VAL A 95 11.83 -7.65 4.87
N PRO A 96 10.82 -8.30 4.25
CA PRO A 96 11.08 -9.41 3.34
C PRO A 96 11.93 -9.02 2.13
N ALA A 97 11.77 -7.81 1.59
CA ALA A 97 12.61 -7.34 0.50
C ALA A 97 14.08 -7.20 0.91
N VAL A 98 14.35 -6.67 2.09
CA VAL A 98 15.72 -6.59 2.64
C VAL A 98 16.27 -7.95 3.01
N VAL A 99 15.43 -8.89 3.48
CA VAL A 99 15.82 -10.29 3.71
C VAL A 99 16.26 -10.95 2.40
N ASP A 100 15.57 -10.70 1.31
CA ASP A 100 15.95 -11.23 -0.01
C ASP A 100 17.27 -10.63 -0.48
N LEU A 101 17.53 -9.33 -0.29
CA LEU A 101 18.84 -8.72 -0.56
C LEU A 101 19.96 -9.35 0.28
N ALA A 102 19.72 -9.62 1.56
CA ALA A 102 20.69 -10.29 2.43
C ALA A 102 20.95 -11.74 1.98
N SER A 103 19.89 -12.45 1.57
CA SER A 103 20.00 -13.80 1.00
C SER A 103 20.75 -13.78 -0.34
N LEU A 104 20.53 -12.77 -1.16
CA LEU A 104 21.23 -12.59 -2.44
C LEU A 104 22.74 -12.36 -2.22
N ARG A 105 23.13 -11.57 -1.21
CA ARG A 105 24.54 -11.44 -0.79
C ARG A 105 25.17 -12.77 -0.41
N LYS A 106 24.44 -13.56 0.40
CA LYS A 106 24.91 -14.88 0.78
C LYS A 106 25.08 -15.77 -0.44
N ALA A 107 24.11 -15.82 -1.33
CA ALA A 107 24.16 -16.59 -2.57
C ALA A 107 25.33 -16.13 -3.48
N MET A 108 25.59 -14.83 -3.56
CA MET A 108 26.72 -14.25 -4.29
C MET A 108 28.05 -14.78 -3.74
N ALA A 109 28.22 -14.77 -2.40
CA ALA A 109 29.40 -15.33 -1.72
C ALA A 109 29.53 -16.84 -1.93
N ASP A 110 28.44 -17.60 -1.79
CA ASP A 110 28.42 -19.06 -1.99
C ASP A 110 28.82 -19.46 -3.43
N MET A 111 28.51 -18.61 -4.42
CA MET A 111 28.88 -18.80 -5.82
C MET A 111 30.30 -18.25 -6.15
N GLY A 112 31.00 -17.71 -5.16
CA GLY A 112 32.38 -17.19 -5.27
C GLY A 112 32.48 -15.76 -5.81
N GLY A 113 31.40 -15.00 -5.79
CA GLY A 113 31.37 -13.57 -6.09
C GLY A 113 31.58 -12.70 -4.85
N ASP A 114 31.67 -11.40 -5.07
CA ASP A 114 31.84 -10.40 -4.04
C ASP A 114 30.46 -9.92 -3.53
N PRO A 115 30.08 -10.22 -2.25
CA PRO A 115 28.78 -9.81 -1.73
C PRO A 115 28.55 -8.30 -1.69
N ASP A 116 29.60 -7.49 -1.63
CA ASP A 116 29.50 -6.02 -1.66
C ASP A 116 29.05 -5.46 -3.01
N LYS A 117 28.98 -6.29 -4.05
CA LYS A 117 28.37 -5.94 -5.33
C LYS A 117 26.84 -5.93 -5.29
N ILE A 118 26.25 -6.54 -4.27
CA ILE A 118 24.80 -6.52 -4.05
C ILE A 118 24.45 -5.36 -3.13
N ASN A 119 24.10 -4.24 -3.72
CA ASN A 119 23.59 -3.03 -3.07
C ASN A 119 22.46 -2.42 -3.88
N PRO A 120 21.56 -1.66 -3.28
CA PRO A 120 20.65 -0.83 -4.03
C PRO A 120 21.41 0.15 -4.95
N GLU A 121 21.02 0.20 -6.21
CA GLU A 121 21.60 1.13 -7.19
C GLU A 121 21.02 2.54 -7.09
N ILE A 122 19.87 2.67 -6.41
CA ILE A 122 19.16 3.93 -6.16
C ILE A 122 18.86 4.08 -4.67
N THR A 123 18.47 5.28 -4.25
CA THR A 123 18.10 5.53 -2.84
C THR A 123 16.91 4.71 -2.42
N VAL A 124 17.06 4.00 -1.31
CA VAL A 124 16.02 3.20 -0.65
C VAL A 124 15.82 3.70 0.77
N ASP A 125 14.63 4.15 1.07
CA ASP A 125 14.25 4.55 2.43
C ASP A 125 13.20 3.57 2.98
N LEU A 126 13.47 2.97 4.12
CA LEU A 126 12.51 2.16 4.86
C LEU A 126 12.04 2.93 6.08
N VAL A 127 10.73 3.08 6.25
CA VAL A 127 10.14 3.73 7.42
C VAL A 127 9.42 2.68 8.26
N ILE A 128 9.75 2.61 9.55
CA ILE A 128 9.13 1.67 10.49
C ILE A 128 7.89 2.32 11.07
N ASP A 129 6.73 1.91 10.55
CA ASP A 129 5.43 2.54 10.87
C ASP A 129 4.25 1.57 10.97
N HIS A 130 4.44 0.28 10.69
CA HIS A 130 3.37 -0.73 10.71
C HIS A 130 3.43 -1.68 11.90
N SER A 131 4.45 -1.59 12.75
CA SER A 131 4.67 -2.53 13.86
C SER A 131 3.94 -2.16 15.14
N VAL A 132 3.56 -0.89 15.30
CA VAL A 132 2.85 -0.41 16.50
C VAL A 132 1.40 -0.87 16.50
N GLN A 133 0.92 -1.36 17.65
CA GLN A 133 -0.48 -1.71 17.90
C GLN A 133 -1.05 -0.86 19.02
N VAL A 134 -2.36 -0.60 18.98
CA VAL A 134 -3.08 0.17 19.99
C VAL A 134 -3.54 -0.77 21.13
N ASP A 135 -2.57 -1.33 21.86
CA ASP A 135 -2.87 -2.21 23.01
C ASP A 135 -3.46 -1.41 24.16
N ARG A 136 -3.00 -0.17 24.34
CA ARG A 136 -3.52 0.77 25.33
C ARG A 136 -3.94 2.08 24.67
N ALA A 137 -5.11 2.60 25.07
CA ALA A 137 -5.66 3.86 24.58
C ALA A 137 -6.39 4.59 25.72
N GLY A 138 -6.70 5.87 25.55
CA GLY A 138 -7.48 6.66 26.49
C GLY A 138 -6.74 6.99 27.80
N THR A 139 -5.44 6.80 27.87
CA THR A 139 -4.61 7.05 29.07
C THR A 139 -3.31 7.77 28.74
N ALA A 140 -2.79 8.53 29.70
CA ALA A 140 -1.58 9.34 29.49
C ALA A 140 -0.30 8.51 29.21
N ASP A 141 -0.27 7.26 29.62
CA ASP A 141 0.85 6.33 29.41
C ASP A 141 0.72 5.47 28.16
N ALA A 142 -0.33 5.65 27.36
CA ALA A 142 -0.63 4.80 26.21
C ALA A 142 0.52 4.75 25.21
N LEU A 143 1.10 5.90 24.84
CA LEU A 143 2.24 5.97 23.91
C LEU A 143 3.44 5.16 24.41
N ALA A 144 3.86 5.38 25.65
CA ALA A 144 5.01 4.68 26.23
C ALA A 144 4.77 3.17 26.30
N PHE A 145 3.59 2.76 26.74
CA PHE A 145 3.20 1.35 26.85
C PHE A 145 3.20 0.64 25.49
N ASN A 146 2.57 1.25 24.48
CA ASN A 146 2.48 0.66 23.14
C ASN A 146 3.86 0.57 22.48
N MET A 147 4.72 1.59 22.67
CA MET A 147 6.08 1.59 22.16
C MET A 147 6.95 0.52 22.86
N ASP A 148 6.79 0.29 24.15
CA ASP A 148 7.48 -0.78 24.87
C ASP A 148 7.13 -2.16 24.29
N LEU A 149 5.86 -2.41 24.03
CA LEU A 149 5.41 -3.65 23.40
C LEU A 149 5.87 -3.78 21.96
N GLU A 150 5.86 -2.69 21.19
CA GLU A 150 6.36 -2.66 19.82
C GLU A 150 7.80 -3.13 19.75
N PHE A 151 8.70 -2.53 20.54
CA PHE A 151 10.11 -2.93 20.59
C PHE A 151 10.29 -4.37 21.06
N LYS A 152 9.59 -4.78 22.11
CA LYS A 152 9.66 -6.16 22.62
C LYS A 152 9.23 -7.19 21.56
N ARG A 153 8.10 -6.95 20.88
CA ARG A 153 7.54 -7.87 19.89
C ARG A 153 8.40 -7.97 18.61
N ASN A 154 9.13 -6.91 18.29
CA ASN A 154 9.81 -6.77 16.99
C ASN A 154 11.34 -6.66 17.12
N GLU A 155 11.91 -7.04 18.26
CA GLU A 155 13.35 -6.89 18.55
C GLU A 155 14.24 -7.51 17.47
N GLU A 156 13.94 -8.72 17.01
CA GLU A 156 14.72 -9.41 15.98
C GLU A 156 14.65 -8.68 14.62
N ARG A 157 13.45 -8.22 14.24
CA ARG A 157 13.26 -7.45 13.01
C ARG A 157 14.04 -6.13 13.06
N TYR A 158 14.04 -5.47 14.21
CA TYR A 158 14.74 -4.19 14.39
C TYR A 158 16.26 -4.36 14.39
N LYS A 159 16.76 -5.43 14.98
CA LYS A 159 18.18 -5.81 14.86
C LYS A 159 18.60 -6.04 13.43
N PHE A 160 17.77 -6.76 12.67
CA PHE A 160 18.01 -7.03 11.25
C PHE A 160 18.04 -5.74 10.43
N LEU A 161 17.04 -4.86 10.59
CA LEU A 161 16.98 -3.58 9.87
C LEU A 161 18.14 -2.63 10.27
N SER A 162 18.55 -2.64 11.53
CA SER A 162 19.70 -1.87 12.00
C SER A 162 21.02 -2.38 11.40
N TRP A 163 21.16 -3.71 11.23
CA TRP A 163 22.26 -4.28 10.47
C TRP A 163 22.24 -3.83 9.01
N ALA A 164 21.09 -3.94 8.35
CA ALA A 164 20.92 -3.57 6.95
C ALA A 164 21.33 -2.12 6.67
N GLN A 165 20.93 -1.19 7.55
CA GLN A 165 21.30 0.22 7.45
C GLN A 165 22.82 0.46 7.52
N LYS A 166 23.56 -0.40 8.22
CA LYS A 166 25.02 -0.31 8.34
C LYS A 166 25.78 -1.01 7.22
N SER A 167 25.14 -1.98 6.58
CA SER A 167 25.76 -2.91 5.64
C SER A 167 25.46 -2.63 4.18
N PHE A 168 24.29 -2.06 3.86
CA PHE A 168 23.92 -1.70 2.49
C PHE A 168 24.19 -0.22 2.22
N ASP A 169 24.84 0.05 1.09
CA ASP A 169 24.91 1.39 0.53
C ASP A 169 23.54 1.80 -0.04
N ASN A 170 23.26 3.11 -0.11
CA ASN A 170 22.01 3.68 -0.60
C ASN A 170 20.73 3.22 0.15
N TYR A 171 20.85 2.56 1.27
CA TYR A 171 19.75 2.13 2.11
C TYR A 171 19.76 2.87 3.46
N ARG A 172 18.58 3.39 3.85
CA ARG A 172 18.40 4.10 5.13
C ARG A 172 17.12 3.61 5.79
N ALA A 173 17.14 3.53 7.13
CA ALA A 173 15.97 3.21 7.93
C ALA A 173 15.55 4.38 8.81
N VAL A 174 14.30 4.79 8.72
CA VAL A 174 13.68 5.74 9.65
C VAL A 174 13.15 4.94 10.84
N PRO A 175 13.59 5.25 12.07
CA PRO A 175 13.27 4.47 13.27
C PRO A 175 11.78 4.42 13.61
N PRO A 176 11.36 3.44 14.45
CA PRO A 176 10.01 3.41 15.01
C PRO A 176 9.67 4.71 15.76
N ALA A 177 8.39 4.99 15.89
CA ALA A 177 7.85 6.18 16.55
C ALA A 177 8.33 7.52 15.96
N THR A 178 8.66 7.55 14.67
CA THR A 178 9.02 8.77 13.93
C THR A 178 7.84 9.32 13.14
N GLY A 179 7.14 8.47 12.40
CA GLY A 179 5.99 8.86 11.60
C GLY A 179 5.57 7.78 10.60
N ILE A 180 4.49 8.06 9.89
CA ILE A 180 3.97 7.22 8.82
C ILE A 180 4.79 7.45 7.56
N VAL A 181 5.13 6.38 6.85
CA VAL A 181 6.02 6.39 5.66
C VAL A 181 5.63 7.46 4.63
N HIS A 182 4.34 7.59 4.30
CA HIS A 182 3.89 8.52 3.26
C HIS A 182 3.94 9.97 3.71
N GLN A 183 3.72 10.24 5.00
CA GLN A 183 3.83 11.58 5.56
C GLN A 183 5.30 12.01 5.70
N VAL A 184 6.16 11.13 6.19
CA VAL A 184 7.62 11.37 6.25
C VAL A 184 8.20 11.58 4.85
N ASN A 185 7.73 10.83 3.87
CA ASN A 185 8.12 11.01 2.47
C ASN A 185 7.69 12.38 1.94
N LEU A 186 6.44 12.76 2.13
CA LEU A 186 5.88 14.04 1.68
C LEU A 186 6.58 15.22 2.34
N GLU A 187 6.75 15.18 3.67
CA GLU A 187 7.26 16.29 4.46
C GLU A 187 8.80 16.43 4.39
N TYR A 188 9.54 15.34 4.10
CA TYR A 188 10.98 15.35 4.23
C TYR A 188 11.76 14.60 3.14
N LEU A 189 11.46 13.31 2.89
CA LEU A 189 12.34 12.45 2.07
C LEU A 189 12.34 12.82 0.58
N ALA A 190 11.21 13.30 0.04
CA ALA A 190 11.09 13.60 -1.39
C ALA A 190 11.82 14.90 -1.76
N PRO A 191 12.80 14.84 -2.68
CA PRO A 191 13.49 16.03 -3.18
C PRO A 191 12.68 16.79 -4.25
N VAL A 192 11.66 16.16 -4.84
CA VAL A 192 10.82 16.63 -5.96
C VAL A 192 11.57 16.72 -7.28
N VAL A 193 12.76 17.29 -7.29
CA VAL A 193 13.73 17.25 -8.39
C VAL A 193 15.08 16.84 -7.82
N HIS A 194 15.66 15.81 -8.38
CA HIS A 194 17.03 15.41 -8.07
C HIS A 194 18.03 16.34 -8.75
N ALA A 195 19.17 16.53 -8.09
CA ALA A 195 20.35 17.19 -8.66
C ALA A 195 21.59 16.40 -8.26
N VAL A 196 22.01 15.48 -9.10
CA VAL A 196 23.04 14.47 -8.78
C VAL A 196 24.23 14.63 -9.71
N LYS A 197 25.44 14.57 -9.17
CA LYS A 197 26.65 14.53 -9.98
C LYS A 197 26.73 13.19 -10.73
N ASN A 198 26.87 13.26 -12.05
CA ASN A 198 27.15 12.09 -12.87
C ASN A 198 28.64 11.72 -12.83
N ALA A 199 29.02 10.64 -13.49
CA ALA A 199 30.40 10.17 -13.56
C ALA A 199 31.36 11.20 -14.21
N GLU A 200 30.83 12.15 -14.96
CA GLU A 200 31.59 13.23 -15.64
C GLU A 200 31.75 14.47 -14.73
N GLY A 201 31.11 14.47 -13.56
CA GLY A 201 31.13 15.57 -12.61
C GLY A 201 30.07 16.66 -12.84
N ASP A 202 29.22 16.51 -13.89
CA ASP A 202 28.13 17.42 -14.17
C ASP A 202 26.96 17.21 -13.18
N LEU A 203 26.34 18.27 -12.69
CA LEU A 203 25.10 18.22 -11.92
C LEU A 203 23.95 17.95 -12.91
N VAL A 204 23.29 16.80 -12.79
CA VAL A 204 22.14 16.44 -13.61
C VAL A 204 20.86 16.54 -12.80
N ALA A 205 19.93 17.37 -13.28
CA ALA A 205 18.61 17.54 -12.70
C ALA A 205 17.58 16.68 -13.44
N TYR A 206 16.71 16.02 -12.67
CA TYR A 206 15.60 15.21 -13.21
C TYR A 206 14.47 15.08 -12.18
N PRO A 207 13.22 14.81 -12.61
CA PRO A 207 12.09 14.73 -11.68
C PRO A 207 12.25 13.52 -10.77
N ASP A 208 11.86 13.69 -9.52
CA ASP A 208 11.72 12.58 -8.60
C ASP A 208 10.56 11.68 -9.07
N SER A 209 10.77 10.40 -8.94
CA SER A 209 9.77 9.36 -9.18
C SER A 209 10.06 8.18 -8.29
N LEU A 210 9.02 7.51 -7.81
CA LEU A 210 9.25 6.39 -6.91
C LEU A 210 8.22 5.29 -7.06
N VAL A 211 8.64 4.11 -6.64
CA VAL A 211 7.75 3.01 -6.31
C VAL A 211 7.89 2.68 -4.83
N GLY A 212 6.82 2.17 -4.23
CA GLY A 212 6.84 1.80 -2.82
C GLY A 212 6.10 0.51 -2.55
N THR A 213 6.46 -0.17 -1.47
CA THR A 213 5.83 -1.43 -1.07
C THR A 213 4.50 -1.24 -0.34
N ASP A 214 3.96 -0.04 -0.35
CA ASP A 214 2.65 0.27 0.19
C ASP A 214 1.75 0.90 -0.87
N SER A 215 0.46 0.55 -0.89
CA SER A 215 -0.49 1.08 -1.87
C SER A 215 -0.65 2.60 -1.80
N HIS A 216 -0.49 3.21 -0.60
CA HIS A 216 -0.64 4.65 -0.41
C HIS A 216 0.65 5.46 -0.69
N THR A 217 1.67 4.84 -1.28
CA THR A 217 2.82 5.54 -1.91
C THR A 217 2.33 6.66 -2.85
N THR A 218 1.13 6.48 -3.40
CA THR A 218 0.45 7.46 -4.26
C THR A 218 0.25 8.84 -3.62
N MET A 219 0.33 8.97 -2.31
CA MET A 219 0.24 10.27 -1.63
C MET A 219 1.24 11.30 -2.16
N ILE A 220 2.40 10.85 -2.57
CA ILE A 220 3.47 11.73 -3.07
C ILE A 220 3.09 12.46 -4.36
N ASN A 221 2.11 11.96 -5.11
CA ASN A 221 1.63 12.63 -6.31
C ASN A 221 1.01 14.01 -6.02
N GLY A 222 0.59 14.24 -4.78
CA GLY A 222 0.08 15.56 -4.35
C GLY A 222 1.11 16.69 -4.45
N ILE A 223 2.41 16.37 -4.39
CA ILE A 223 3.51 17.34 -4.54
C ILE A 223 4.13 17.30 -5.95
N GLY A 224 3.49 16.64 -6.90
CA GLY A 224 3.99 16.56 -8.27
C GLY A 224 5.11 15.55 -8.50
N VAL A 225 5.26 14.59 -7.62
CA VAL A 225 6.16 13.44 -7.78
C VAL A 225 5.37 12.23 -8.24
N LEU A 226 5.77 11.62 -9.34
CA LEU A 226 5.10 10.43 -9.86
C LEU A 226 5.49 9.22 -9.03
N GLY A 227 4.50 8.59 -8.39
CA GLY A 227 4.75 7.44 -7.55
C GLY A 227 3.51 6.57 -7.33
N TRP A 228 3.72 5.26 -7.16
CA TRP A 228 2.66 4.29 -6.89
C TRP A 228 3.15 3.08 -6.12
N GLY A 229 2.18 2.31 -5.60
CA GLY A 229 2.46 1.06 -4.88
C GLY A 229 2.77 -0.09 -5.83
N VAL A 230 3.76 -0.90 -5.46
CA VAL A 230 4.18 -2.11 -6.16
C VAL A 230 4.32 -3.28 -5.17
N GLY A 231 4.48 -4.49 -5.67
CA GLY A 231 4.87 -5.64 -4.87
C GLY A 231 6.31 -5.57 -4.39
N GLY A 232 6.64 -6.33 -3.34
CA GLY A 232 8.01 -6.39 -2.81
C GLY A 232 9.03 -6.78 -3.87
N ILE A 233 8.72 -7.74 -4.72
CA ILE A 233 9.62 -8.21 -5.78
C ILE A 233 9.86 -7.13 -6.85
N GLU A 234 8.84 -6.37 -7.23
CA GLU A 234 9.01 -5.24 -8.14
C GLU A 234 9.86 -4.13 -7.52
N ALA A 235 9.67 -3.88 -6.22
CA ALA A 235 10.51 -2.93 -5.49
C ALA A 235 11.97 -3.41 -5.45
N GLU A 236 12.21 -4.69 -5.16
CA GLU A 236 13.54 -5.32 -5.18
C GLU A 236 14.19 -5.20 -6.56
N ALA A 237 13.46 -5.46 -7.63
CA ALA A 237 13.91 -5.27 -8.99
C ALA A 237 14.33 -3.82 -9.25
N GLY A 238 13.51 -2.86 -8.85
CA GLY A 238 13.81 -1.43 -8.94
C GLY A 238 15.05 -1.02 -8.14
N MET A 239 15.22 -1.54 -6.93
CA MET A 239 16.43 -1.33 -6.13
C MET A 239 17.69 -1.80 -6.85
N LEU A 240 17.60 -2.92 -7.59
CA LEU A 240 18.70 -3.54 -8.30
C LEU A 240 18.84 -3.04 -9.76
N GLY A 241 18.24 -1.88 -10.08
CA GLY A 241 18.37 -1.21 -11.36
C GLY A 241 17.57 -1.83 -12.51
N GLN A 242 16.70 -2.81 -12.24
CA GLN A 242 15.82 -3.40 -13.24
C GLN A 242 14.59 -2.52 -13.48
N PRO A 243 14.12 -2.35 -14.73
CA PRO A 243 12.89 -1.61 -15.00
C PRO A 243 11.65 -2.44 -14.67
N SER A 244 10.58 -1.73 -14.27
CA SER A 244 9.23 -2.26 -14.34
C SER A 244 8.66 -2.02 -15.73
N TYR A 245 7.99 -3.01 -16.29
CA TYR A 245 7.34 -2.91 -17.60
C TYR A 245 5.83 -2.82 -17.43
N PHE A 246 5.20 -1.88 -18.08
CA PHE A 246 3.74 -1.74 -18.12
C PHE A 246 3.27 -1.08 -19.43
N PRO A 247 2.03 -1.37 -19.85
CA PRO A 247 1.47 -0.75 -21.06
C PRO A 247 1.47 0.77 -20.98
N VAL A 248 1.54 1.44 -22.12
CA VAL A 248 1.37 2.90 -22.17
C VAL A 248 0.08 3.28 -21.43
N PRO A 249 0.14 4.10 -20.37
CA PRO A 249 -1.01 4.31 -19.49
C PRO A 249 -2.08 5.18 -20.16
N GLU A 250 -3.34 4.82 -19.96
CA GLU A 250 -4.44 5.76 -20.13
C GLU A 250 -4.43 6.79 -19.00
N VAL A 251 -4.72 8.05 -19.31
CA VAL A 251 -4.77 9.12 -18.33
C VAL A 251 -6.16 9.78 -18.33
N ILE A 252 -6.81 9.74 -17.18
CA ILE A 252 -8.10 10.41 -16.96
C ILE A 252 -7.84 11.77 -16.33
N GLY A 253 -8.21 12.83 -17.05
CA GLY A 253 -8.15 14.19 -16.53
C GLY A 253 -9.35 14.48 -15.61
N VAL A 254 -9.09 14.93 -14.38
CA VAL A 254 -10.12 15.38 -13.44
C VAL A 254 -10.05 16.89 -13.32
N LYS A 255 -11.02 17.57 -13.90
CA LYS A 255 -11.12 19.02 -13.83
C LYS A 255 -11.81 19.43 -12.55
N LEU A 256 -11.06 20.11 -11.67
CA LEU A 256 -11.57 20.68 -10.43
C LEU A 256 -11.96 22.14 -10.68
N THR A 257 -13.20 22.48 -10.32
CA THR A 257 -13.74 23.85 -10.47
C THR A 257 -14.32 24.35 -9.15
N GLY A 258 -14.44 25.66 -9.00
CA GLY A 258 -15.02 26.28 -7.80
C GLY A 258 -14.11 26.24 -6.57
N THR A 259 -14.71 26.38 -5.41
CA THR A 259 -14.05 26.39 -4.09
C THR A 259 -14.86 25.59 -3.09
N LEU A 260 -14.18 25.01 -2.11
CA LEU A 260 -14.86 24.25 -1.06
C LEU A 260 -15.77 25.13 -0.20
N PRO A 261 -17.02 24.70 0.06
CA PRO A 261 -17.90 25.36 1.00
C PRO A 261 -17.32 25.39 2.42
N SER A 262 -17.64 26.45 3.17
CA SER A 262 -17.28 26.51 4.60
C SER A 262 -17.87 25.34 5.37
N GLY A 263 -17.08 24.73 6.25
CA GLY A 263 -17.47 23.58 7.07
C GLY A 263 -17.20 22.22 6.43
N THR A 264 -16.76 22.17 5.17
CA THR A 264 -16.26 20.95 4.53
C THR A 264 -14.74 20.82 4.66
N THR A 265 -14.23 19.62 4.47
CA THR A 265 -12.81 19.28 4.65
C THR A 265 -12.22 18.59 3.42
N ALA A 266 -10.90 18.50 3.37
CA ALA A 266 -10.19 17.70 2.35
C ALA A 266 -10.66 16.25 2.33
N THR A 267 -11.03 15.69 3.47
CA THR A 267 -11.56 14.31 3.57
C THR A 267 -12.87 14.18 2.80
N ASP A 268 -13.76 15.16 2.90
CA ASP A 268 -15.03 15.15 2.17
C ASP A 268 -14.81 15.15 0.66
N VAL A 269 -13.81 15.90 0.19
CA VAL A 269 -13.40 15.91 -1.23
C VAL A 269 -12.84 14.55 -1.63
N ALA A 270 -11.92 14.01 -0.86
CA ALA A 270 -11.25 12.75 -1.18
C ALA A 270 -12.25 11.58 -1.26
N LEU A 271 -13.22 11.52 -0.36
CA LEU A 271 -14.28 10.52 -0.39
C LEU A 271 -15.22 10.73 -1.60
N LYS A 272 -15.54 11.98 -1.94
CA LYS A 272 -16.34 12.29 -3.14
C LYS A 272 -15.60 11.91 -4.43
N VAL A 273 -14.34 12.26 -4.55
CA VAL A 273 -13.47 11.84 -5.66
C VAL A 273 -13.44 10.32 -5.79
N THR A 274 -13.30 9.62 -4.67
CA THR A 274 -13.31 8.15 -4.63
C THR A 274 -14.61 7.57 -5.19
N GLN A 275 -15.76 8.10 -4.79
CA GLN A 275 -17.05 7.68 -5.33
C GLN A 275 -17.13 7.90 -6.85
N VAL A 276 -16.82 9.12 -7.29
CA VAL A 276 -16.97 9.51 -8.70
C VAL A 276 -16.05 8.69 -9.61
N LEU A 277 -14.78 8.52 -9.21
CA LEU A 277 -13.80 7.80 -10.03
C LEU A 277 -14.03 6.28 -10.02
N ARG A 278 -14.54 5.71 -8.92
CA ARG A 278 -14.99 4.30 -8.92
C ARG A 278 -16.15 4.09 -9.90
N GLN A 279 -17.10 4.98 -9.93
CA GLN A 279 -18.21 4.94 -10.89
C GLN A 279 -17.73 5.12 -12.34
N LYS A 280 -16.74 5.97 -12.57
CA LYS A 280 -16.11 6.17 -13.89
C LYS A 280 -15.34 4.94 -14.38
N GLY A 281 -14.77 4.14 -13.49
CA GLY A 281 -13.99 2.97 -13.85
C GLY A 281 -12.55 3.32 -14.29
N VAL A 282 -11.75 3.79 -13.34
CA VAL A 282 -10.35 4.21 -13.58
C VAL A 282 -9.31 3.16 -13.18
N VAL A 283 -9.74 1.92 -12.98
CA VAL A 283 -8.84 0.83 -12.54
C VAL A 283 -7.68 0.65 -13.51
N GLY A 284 -6.45 0.70 -12.97
CA GLY A 284 -5.22 0.56 -13.73
C GLY A 284 -4.83 1.77 -14.59
N LYS A 285 -5.61 2.85 -14.55
CA LYS A 285 -5.34 4.10 -15.27
C LYS A 285 -4.61 5.10 -14.38
N PHE A 286 -3.96 6.07 -15.01
CA PHE A 286 -3.50 7.26 -14.31
C PHE A 286 -4.66 8.26 -14.20
N VAL A 287 -4.70 8.97 -13.09
CA VAL A 287 -5.60 10.13 -12.89
C VAL A 287 -4.74 11.36 -12.70
N GLU A 288 -5.09 12.45 -13.37
CA GLU A 288 -4.38 13.71 -13.25
C GLU A 288 -5.37 14.85 -13.01
N PHE A 289 -5.11 15.65 -11.98
CA PHE A 289 -5.97 16.73 -11.55
C PHE A 289 -5.53 18.08 -12.15
N PHE A 290 -6.47 18.87 -12.61
CA PHE A 290 -6.22 20.18 -13.21
C PHE A 290 -7.43 21.10 -13.02
N GLY A 291 -7.34 22.33 -13.51
CA GLY A 291 -8.42 23.30 -13.46
C GLY A 291 -8.25 24.38 -12.40
N ASN A 292 -9.17 25.35 -12.41
CA ASN A 292 -9.06 26.53 -11.56
C ASN A 292 -9.30 26.26 -10.06
N GLY A 293 -9.93 25.13 -9.71
CA GLY A 293 -10.10 24.70 -8.32
C GLY A 293 -8.78 24.43 -7.59
N LEU A 294 -7.69 24.13 -8.33
CA LEU A 294 -6.37 23.89 -7.73
C LEU A 294 -5.84 25.11 -6.96
N LYS A 295 -6.18 26.34 -7.38
CA LYS A 295 -5.71 27.57 -6.74
C LYS A 295 -6.19 27.74 -5.29
N SER A 296 -7.33 27.15 -4.96
CA SER A 296 -7.93 27.25 -3.63
C SER A 296 -7.61 26.03 -2.75
N MET A 297 -6.83 25.10 -3.27
CA MET A 297 -6.56 23.82 -2.61
C MET A 297 -5.11 23.79 -2.08
N PRO A 298 -4.91 23.86 -0.75
CA PRO A 298 -3.59 23.69 -0.14
C PRO A 298 -2.97 22.34 -0.54
N LEU A 299 -1.65 22.25 -0.50
CA LEU A 299 -0.97 21.00 -0.90
C LEU A 299 -1.39 19.82 -0.03
N ALA A 300 -1.61 20.01 1.26
CA ALA A 300 -2.08 18.95 2.14
C ALA A 300 -3.42 18.35 1.69
N ASP A 301 -4.32 19.14 1.11
CA ASP A 301 -5.59 18.65 0.55
C ASP A 301 -5.34 17.82 -0.71
N ARG A 302 -4.42 18.24 -1.58
CA ARG A 302 -4.00 17.48 -2.77
C ARG A 302 -3.41 16.13 -2.38
N ALA A 303 -2.55 16.12 -1.36
CA ALA A 303 -1.96 14.89 -0.83
C ALA A 303 -3.01 13.93 -0.28
N THR A 304 -4.03 14.45 0.42
CA THR A 304 -5.18 13.66 0.91
C THR A 304 -5.91 12.96 -0.25
N ILE A 305 -6.15 13.66 -1.36
CA ILE A 305 -6.81 13.10 -2.55
C ILE A 305 -5.90 12.07 -3.25
N SER A 306 -4.63 12.39 -3.44
CA SER A 306 -3.65 11.49 -4.05
C SER A 306 -3.44 10.22 -3.25
N ASN A 307 -3.50 10.29 -1.92
CA ASN A 307 -3.38 9.15 -1.03
C ASN A 307 -4.43 8.09 -1.33
N MET A 308 -5.65 8.48 -1.65
CA MET A 308 -6.78 7.58 -1.90
C MET A 308 -6.83 7.02 -3.32
N ALA A 309 -5.78 7.16 -4.13
CA ALA A 309 -5.75 6.57 -5.47
C ALA A 309 -6.06 5.06 -5.50
N PRO A 310 -5.54 4.23 -4.58
CA PRO A 310 -5.93 2.83 -4.51
C PRO A 310 -7.42 2.61 -4.24
N GLU A 311 -8.04 3.47 -3.45
CA GLU A 311 -9.45 3.39 -3.09
C GLU A 311 -10.35 3.75 -4.28
N TYR A 312 -10.00 4.73 -5.11
CA TYR A 312 -10.74 4.96 -6.36
C TYR A 312 -10.27 4.08 -7.52
N GLY A 313 -9.21 3.27 -7.33
CA GLY A 313 -8.78 2.23 -8.27
C GLY A 313 -7.72 2.66 -9.28
N ALA A 314 -7.24 3.90 -9.22
CA ALA A 314 -6.20 4.39 -10.12
C ALA A 314 -4.80 3.94 -9.69
N THR A 315 -3.88 3.89 -10.65
CA THR A 315 -2.45 3.67 -10.38
C THR A 315 -1.87 4.86 -9.62
N CYS A 316 -2.25 6.08 -9.99
CA CYS A 316 -1.84 7.31 -9.31
C CYS A 316 -2.92 8.39 -9.44
N GLY A 317 -2.86 9.40 -8.56
CA GLY A 317 -3.68 10.60 -8.64
C GLY A 317 -2.77 11.83 -8.60
N PHE A 318 -2.33 12.28 -9.75
CA PHE A 318 -1.23 13.22 -9.93
C PHE A 318 -1.70 14.68 -9.95
N PHE A 319 -1.02 15.52 -9.20
CA PHE A 319 -1.15 16.99 -9.24
C PHE A 319 0.13 17.61 -9.82
N PRO A 320 0.05 18.51 -10.78
CA PRO A 320 1.22 19.15 -11.32
C PRO A 320 1.87 20.12 -10.29
N ILE A 321 3.17 20.35 -10.45
CA ILE A 321 3.92 21.29 -9.61
C ILE A 321 3.51 22.72 -9.98
N ASP A 322 3.21 23.53 -8.96
CA ASP A 322 2.85 24.93 -9.08
C ASP A 322 3.42 25.75 -7.91
N GLU A 323 3.03 27.01 -7.78
CA GLU A 323 3.48 27.90 -6.70
C GLU A 323 3.10 27.35 -5.31
N ILE A 324 1.92 26.73 -5.17
CA ILE A 324 1.49 26.10 -3.91
C ILE A 324 2.43 24.95 -3.51
N SER A 325 2.95 24.23 -4.50
CA SER A 325 3.96 23.20 -4.26
C SER A 325 5.26 23.78 -3.71
N LEU A 326 5.73 24.91 -4.27
CA LEU A 326 6.94 25.60 -3.79
C LEU A 326 6.75 26.17 -2.38
N GLU A 327 5.58 26.75 -2.09
CA GLU A 327 5.23 27.23 -0.75
C GLU A 327 5.25 26.10 0.28
N TYR A 328 4.76 24.91 -0.07
CA TYR A 328 4.81 23.73 0.79
C TYR A 328 6.24 23.26 1.04
N LEU A 329 7.11 23.28 0.03
CA LEU A 329 8.52 22.96 0.21
C LEU A 329 9.21 23.92 1.19
N ARG A 330 8.89 25.23 1.12
CA ARG A 330 9.37 26.22 2.10
C ARG A 330 8.85 25.94 3.50
N LEU A 331 7.54 25.67 3.62
CA LEU A 331 6.90 25.34 4.89
C LEU A 331 7.54 24.12 5.54
N THR A 332 7.80 23.08 4.79
CA THR A 332 8.39 21.84 5.29
C THR A 332 9.91 21.87 5.44
N GLY A 333 10.49 23.08 5.22
CA GLY A 333 11.88 23.34 5.58
C GLY A 333 12.92 22.88 4.56
N ARG A 334 12.52 22.62 3.28
CA ARG A 334 13.47 22.39 2.20
C ARG A 334 14.37 23.60 2.00
N ASP A 335 15.59 23.36 1.53
CA ASP A 335 16.57 24.38 1.26
C ASP A 335 16.14 25.29 0.09
N GLU A 336 16.33 26.60 0.21
CA GLU A 336 15.95 27.56 -0.84
C GLU A 336 16.65 27.31 -2.17
N GLU A 337 17.91 26.83 -2.16
CA GLU A 337 18.60 26.43 -3.39
C GLU A 337 17.84 25.27 -4.05
N GLN A 338 17.48 24.25 -3.28
CA GLN A 338 16.70 23.10 -3.78
C GLN A 338 15.34 23.55 -4.36
N ILE A 339 14.66 24.46 -3.69
CA ILE A 339 13.36 24.98 -4.16
C ILE A 339 13.51 25.72 -5.50
N ARG A 340 14.57 26.53 -5.66
CA ARG A 340 14.86 27.18 -6.94
C ARG A 340 15.23 26.18 -8.03
N VAL A 341 15.95 25.12 -7.72
CA VAL A 341 16.23 24.03 -8.67
C VAL A 341 14.91 23.39 -9.13
N VAL A 342 13.98 23.10 -8.21
CA VAL A 342 12.65 22.56 -8.55
C VAL A 342 11.91 23.51 -9.49
N GLU A 343 11.84 24.79 -9.16
CA GLU A 343 11.15 25.80 -9.94
C GLU A 343 11.73 25.94 -11.35
N GLU A 344 13.04 26.19 -11.46
CA GLU A 344 13.70 26.44 -12.74
C GLU A 344 13.70 25.20 -13.63
N TYR A 345 13.95 24.02 -13.05
CA TYR A 345 13.86 22.76 -13.80
C TYR A 345 12.45 22.53 -14.36
N CYS A 346 11.43 22.66 -13.52
CA CYS A 346 10.04 22.41 -13.94
C CYS A 346 9.58 23.43 -15.00
N LYS A 347 9.98 24.68 -14.89
CA LYS A 347 9.72 25.70 -15.93
C LYS A 347 10.46 25.38 -17.23
N ALA A 348 11.72 25.02 -17.16
CA ALA A 348 12.53 24.68 -18.33
C ALA A 348 11.97 23.49 -19.09
N ASN A 349 11.52 22.47 -18.38
CA ASN A 349 11.05 21.20 -18.95
C ASN A 349 9.53 21.08 -19.11
N GLY A 350 8.79 22.21 -18.96
CA GLY A 350 7.34 22.27 -19.21
C GLY A 350 6.51 21.45 -18.21
N LEU A 351 7.01 21.33 -16.97
CA LEU A 351 6.35 20.61 -15.86
C LEU A 351 5.72 21.55 -14.83
N PHE A 352 5.91 22.86 -14.96
CA PHE A 352 5.35 23.84 -14.04
C PHE A 352 3.97 24.31 -14.49
N TYR A 353 2.98 24.12 -13.63
CA TYR A 353 1.58 24.50 -13.90
C TYR A 353 1.31 25.95 -13.46
N THR A 354 0.69 26.72 -14.33
CA THR A 354 0.27 28.09 -14.07
C THR A 354 -1.18 28.30 -14.56
N ALA A 355 -1.77 29.44 -14.19
CA ALA A 355 -3.11 29.80 -14.66
C ALA A 355 -3.22 29.89 -16.21
N ASP A 356 -2.10 30.20 -16.86
CA ASP A 356 -2.02 30.36 -18.33
C ASP A 356 -1.60 29.06 -19.04
N SER A 357 -1.33 27.99 -18.27
CA SER A 357 -1.02 26.68 -18.84
C SER A 357 -2.20 26.14 -19.62
N LYS A 358 -1.95 25.65 -20.84
CA LYS A 358 -2.97 24.94 -21.61
C LYS A 358 -3.28 23.60 -20.95
N ASP A 359 -4.56 23.25 -20.92
CA ASP A 359 -4.97 21.93 -20.43
C ASP A 359 -4.32 20.85 -21.32
N PRO A 360 -3.70 19.83 -20.73
CA PRO A 360 -3.20 18.67 -21.47
C PRO A 360 -4.33 17.93 -22.21
N ILE A 361 -3.95 17.11 -23.18
CA ILE A 361 -4.85 16.15 -23.79
C ILE A 361 -4.93 14.92 -22.87
N TYR A 362 -6.14 14.45 -22.60
CA TYR A 362 -6.39 13.27 -21.77
C TYR A 362 -7.14 12.20 -22.55
N THR A 363 -7.05 10.95 -22.11
CA THR A 363 -7.83 9.84 -22.71
C THR A 363 -9.33 10.07 -22.51
N ASP A 364 -9.72 10.55 -21.35
CA ASP A 364 -11.09 10.91 -20.99
C ASP A 364 -11.11 11.95 -19.87
N LEU A 365 -12.25 12.56 -19.62
CA LEU A 365 -12.40 13.68 -18.68
C LEU A 365 -13.50 13.40 -17.67
N VAL A 366 -13.29 13.91 -16.47
CA VAL A 366 -14.28 14.01 -15.39
C VAL A 366 -14.25 15.43 -14.85
N GLU A 367 -15.38 16.02 -14.56
CA GLU A 367 -15.46 17.35 -13.92
C GLU A 367 -16.07 17.20 -12.53
N ILE A 368 -15.46 17.86 -11.52
CA ILE A 368 -15.93 17.92 -10.15
C ILE A 368 -16.00 19.38 -9.73
N ASP A 369 -17.20 19.84 -9.44
CA ASP A 369 -17.43 21.18 -8.89
C ASP A 369 -17.31 21.15 -7.37
N LEU A 370 -16.24 21.75 -6.84
CA LEU A 370 -15.96 21.79 -5.41
C LEU A 370 -17.06 22.51 -4.61
N ASN A 371 -17.81 23.44 -5.23
CA ASN A 371 -18.92 24.11 -4.55
C ASN A 371 -20.06 23.17 -4.16
N THR A 372 -20.15 21.98 -4.77
CA THR A 372 -21.21 20.99 -4.52
C THR A 372 -20.86 19.98 -3.43
N ILE A 373 -19.64 20.04 -2.89
CA ILE A 373 -19.19 19.11 -1.87
C ILE A 373 -19.80 19.48 -0.52
N GLU A 374 -20.33 18.48 0.17
CA GLU A 374 -20.86 18.61 1.51
C GLU A 374 -20.14 17.63 2.46
N SER A 375 -20.27 17.88 3.77
CA SER A 375 -19.73 16.96 4.77
C SER A 375 -20.32 15.56 4.61
N ASN A 376 -19.49 14.55 4.62
CA ASN A 376 -19.87 13.19 4.30
C ASN A 376 -19.06 12.15 5.08
N LEU A 377 -19.52 10.92 5.01
CA LEU A 377 -18.81 9.72 5.45
C LEU A 377 -18.81 8.70 4.32
N SER A 378 -18.06 7.62 4.47
CA SER A 378 -18.15 6.45 3.59
C SER A 378 -18.23 5.17 4.39
N GLY A 379 -19.14 4.30 4.05
CA GLY A 379 -19.36 3.00 4.72
C GLY A 379 -20.66 2.33 4.34
N PRO A 380 -20.97 1.19 4.99
CA PRO A 380 -20.32 0.61 6.19
C PRO A 380 -19.10 -0.28 5.93
N LYS A 381 -18.75 -0.58 4.65
CA LYS A 381 -17.72 -1.58 4.33
C LYS A 381 -16.73 -1.15 3.24
N ARG A 382 -17.01 -0.08 2.48
CA ARG A 382 -16.18 0.32 1.34
C ARG A 382 -15.98 1.84 1.28
N PRO A 383 -14.79 2.30 0.87
CA PRO A 383 -14.48 3.73 0.80
C PRO A 383 -15.30 4.52 -0.21
N GLN A 384 -15.79 3.87 -1.28
CA GLN A 384 -16.60 4.51 -2.34
C GLN A 384 -18.08 4.64 -2.00
N ASP A 385 -18.55 4.03 -0.93
CA ASP A 385 -19.96 4.10 -0.52
C ASP A 385 -20.19 5.39 0.28
N LEU A 386 -20.22 6.51 -0.44
CA LEU A 386 -20.39 7.84 0.10
C LEU A 386 -21.78 8.07 0.67
N ILE A 387 -21.83 8.64 1.85
CA ILE A 387 -23.06 9.00 2.57
C ILE A 387 -22.98 10.47 2.98
N PRO A 388 -23.86 11.35 2.48
CA PRO A 388 -23.99 12.69 3.01
C PRO A 388 -24.27 12.67 4.53
N LEU A 389 -23.69 13.62 5.27
CA LEU A 389 -23.86 13.68 6.73
C LEU A 389 -25.34 13.75 7.13
N SER A 390 -26.17 14.46 6.33
CA SER A 390 -27.62 14.56 6.54
C SER A 390 -28.36 13.22 6.43
N ASP A 391 -27.81 12.26 5.68
CA ASP A 391 -28.47 11.00 5.35
C ASP A 391 -27.94 9.82 6.18
N MET A 392 -26.96 10.09 7.06
CA MET A 392 -26.21 9.05 7.75
C MET A 392 -27.10 8.12 8.58
N LYS A 393 -28.05 8.66 9.33
CA LYS A 393 -29.00 7.87 10.15
C LYS A 393 -29.84 6.93 9.29
N ASP A 394 -30.44 7.47 8.22
CA ASP A 394 -31.28 6.67 7.31
C ASP A 394 -30.45 5.63 6.53
N ALA A 395 -29.23 5.99 6.14
CA ALA A 395 -28.32 5.07 5.47
C ALA A 395 -27.90 3.92 6.38
N PHE A 396 -27.62 4.20 7.66
CA PHE A 396 -27.34 3.16 8.65
C PHE A 396 -28.54 2.21 8.82
N HIS A 397 -29.76 2.75 8.98
CA HIS A 397 -30.98 1.94 9.09
C HIS A 397 -31.15 1.01 7.89
N LYS A 398 -30.97 1.54 6.68
CA LYS A 398 -31.04 0.73 5.45
C LYS A 398 -29.97 -0.37 5.40
N ALA A 399 -28.74 -0.05 5.80
CA ALA A 399 -27.63 -1.00 5.82
C ALA A 399 -27.86 -2.14 6.82
N VAL A 400 -28.39 -1.84 8.01
CA VAL A 400 -28.70 -2.84 9.04
C VAL A 400 -29.68 -3.87 8.52
N LEU A 401 -30.76 -3.45 7.86
CA LEU A 401 -31.87 -4.32 7.43
C LEU A 401 -31.62 -4.97 6.05
N ALA A 402 -30.71 -4.46 5.26
CA ALA A 402 -30.39 -5.03 3.95
C ALA A 402 -29.71 -6.40 4.09
N PRO A 403 -29.99 -7.35 3.18
CA PRO A 403 -29.30 -8.64 3.16
C PRO A 403 -27.78 -8.50 3.18
N VAL A 404 -27.10 -9.46 3.79
CA VAL A 404 -25.62 -9.49 3.83
C VAL A 404 -25.05 -9.33 2.42
N GLY A 405 -24.18 -8.34 2.24
CA GLY A 405 -23.60 -8.00 0.96
C GLY A 405 -22.59 -6.86 1.10
N THR A 406 -22.31 -6.19 -0.01
CA THR A 406 -21.32 -5.10 -0.04
C THR A 406 -21.70 -3.90 0.84
N GLN A 407 -22.99 -3.65 1.06
CA GLN A 407 -23.50 -2.57 1.90
C GLN A 407 -24.43 -3.06 3.01
N GLY A 408 -25.02 -4.25 2.87
CA GLY A 408 -25.97 -4.81 3.82
C GLY A 408 -25.31 -5.58 4.96
N LEU A 409 -25.91 -5.50 6.15
CA LEU A 409 -25.41 -6.12 7.38
C LEU A 409 -26.25 -7.35 7.81
N GLY A 410 -27.46 -7.53 7.26
CA GLY A 410 -28.29 -8.72 7.42
C GLY A 410 -28.97 -8.90 8.77
N PHE A 411 -29.20 -7.82 9.49
CA PHE A 411 -29.96 -7.84 10.75
C PHE A 411 -31.46 -7.66 10.49
N ASN A 412 -32.29 -8.04 11.45
CA ASN A 412 -33.73 -7.86 11.38
C ASN A 412 -34.19 -6.70 12.27
N GLU A 413 -35.47 -6.28 12.14
CA GLU A 413 -36.05 -5.17 12.91
C GLU A 413 -35.98 -5.39 14.43
N GLN A 414 -36.07 -6.63 14.91
CA GLN A 414 -36.02 -6.94 16.35
C GLN A 414 -34.61 -6.76 16.94
N GLU A 415 -33.58 -6.93 16.12
CA GLU A 415 -32.20 -6.73 16.51
C GLU A 415 -31.81 -5.26 16.51
N PHE A 416 -32.58 -4.41 15.85
CA PHE A 416 -32.34 -2.98 15.76
C PHE A 416 -32.41 -2.27 17.11
N ASP A 417 -33.40 -2.64 17.94
CA ASP A 417 -33.62 -2.06 19.27
C ASP A 417 -32.84 -2.78 20.38
N LYS A 418 -31.88 -3.64 20.02
CA LYS A 418 -31.10 -4.41 20.99
C LYS A 418 -30.24 -3.51 21.87
N GLU A 419 -30.36 -3.70 23.18
CA GLU A 419 -29.55 -3.05 24.19
C GLU A 419 -28.81 -4.09 25.02
N VAL A 420 -27.55 -3.82 25.35
CA VAL A 420 -26.69 -4.67 26.18
C VAL A 420 -26.07 -3.83 27.27
N LYS A 421 -26.23 -4.26 28.52
CA LYS A 421 -25.61 -3.63 29.66
C LYS A 421 -24.28 -4.31 29.97
N VAL A 422 -23.26 -3.52 30.17
CA VAL A 422 -21.90 -3.96 30.46
C VAL A 422 -21.37 -3.18 31.66
N THR A 423 -20.70 -3.85 32.59
CA THR A 423 -20.01 -3.17 33.70
C THR A 423 -18.55 -2.97 33.34
N LEU A 424 -18.13 -1.72 33.21
CA LEU A 424 -16.75 -1.30 32.96
C LEU A 424 -16.24 -0.56 34.18
N GLU A 425 -15.14 -1.01 34.78
CA GLU A 425 -14.52 -0.36 35.96
C GLU A 425 -15.54 0.06 37.05
N ASP A 426 -16.44 -0.87 37.41
CA ASP A 426 -17.52 -0.67 38.40
C ASP A 426 -18.67 0.28 37.98
N LYS A 427 -18.72 0.69 36.68
CA LYS A 427 -19.81 1.48 36.14
C LYS A 427 -20.62 0.68 35.11
N GLU A 428 -21.94 0.71 35.28
CA GLU A 428 -22.83 0.12 34.26
C GLU A 428 -22.99 1.08 33.06
N VAL A 429 -22.65 0.61 31.87
CA VAL A 429 -22.87 1.30 30.59
C VAL A 429 -23.87 0.50 29.74
N THR A 430 -24.67 1.17 28.96
CA THR A 430 -25.61 0.53 28.02
C THR A 430 -25.17 0.78 26.59
N MET A 431 -24.90 -0.29 25.86
CA MET A 431 -24.64 -0.25 24.42
C MET A 431 -25.89 -0.64 23.65
N LYS A 432 -26.10 0.05 22.53
CA LYS A 432 -27.20 -0.24 21.59
C LYS A 432 -26.66 -0.62 20.22
N THR A 433 -27.50 -1.20 19.40
CA THR A 433 -27.19 -1.36 17.95
C THR A 433 -26.75 -0.01 17.38
N GLY A 434 -25.59 -0.01 16.68
CA GLY A 434 -25.01 1.21 16.16
C GLY A 434 -24.05 1.94 17.11
N ALA A 435 -23.86 1.42 18.35
CA ALA A 435 -22.87 1.97 19.27
C ALA A 435 -21.47 1.95 18.66
N ILE A 436 -20.72 3.02 18.87
CA ILE A 436 -19.35 3.14 18.38
C ILE A 436 -18.40 2.50 19.37
N ALA A 437 -17.81 1.37 19.01
CA ALA A 437 -16.82 0.69 19.83
C ALA A 437 -15.42 1.32 19.65
N ILE A 438 -15.11 1.86 18.46
CA ILE A 438 -13.82 2.46 18.11
C ILE A 438 -14.03 3.79 17.41
N ALA A 439 -13.38 4.84 17.91
CA ALA A 439 -13.28 6.14 17.27
C ALA A 439 -11.80 6.51 17.16
N ALA A 440 -11.25 6.52 15.94
CA ALA A 440 -9.81 6.67 15.73
C ALA A 440 -9.46 7.79 14.75
N ILE A 441 -8.62 8.72 15.20
CA ILE A 441 -7.91 9.65 14.33
C ILE A 441 -6.61 8.96 13.94
N THR A 442 -6.53 8.51 12.68
CA THR A 442 -5.48 7.57 12.22
C THR A 442 -5.20 7.75 10.74
N SER A 443 -4.13 7.10 10.25
CA SER A 443 -3.76 6.98 8.84
C SER A 443 -3.10 8.22 8.21
N CYS A 444 -2.27 7.93 7.22
CA CYS A 444 -1.58 8.94 6.40
C CYS A 444 -2.53 9.88 5.64
N THR A 445 -3.74 9.44 5.29
CA THR A 445 -4.70 10.22 4.51
C THR A 445 -5.00 11.57 5.15
N ASN A 446 -5.27 11.59 6.44
CA ASN A 446 -5.75 12.77 7.14
C ASN A 446 -4.72 13.41 8.07
N THR A 447 -3.82 12.62 8.68
CA THR A 447 -2.88 13.14 9.68
C THR A 447 -1.78 14.02 9.10
N SER A 448 -1.56 13.99 7.78
CA SER A 448 -0.68 14.91 7.06
C SER A 448 -1.28 16.31 6.85
N ASN A 449 -2.56 16.47 7.16
CA ASN A 449 -3.29 17.71 6.90
C ASN A 449 -3.56 18.48 8.21
N PRO A 450 -2.84 19.59 8.47
CA PRO A 450 -3.00 20.33 9.71
C PRO A 450 -4.39 20.96 9.89
N TYR A 451 -5.09 21.27 8.80
CA TYR A 451 -6.42 21.87 8.88
C TYR A 451 -7.44 20.91 9.53
N VAL A 452 -7.42 19.65 9.16
CA VAL A 452 -8.36 18.67 9.75
C VAL A 452 -7.96 18.24 11.16
N LEU A 453 -6.66 18.21 11.47
CA LEU A 453 -6.18 17.89 12.82
C LEU A 453 -6.43 19.02 13.81
N ILE A 454 -6.15 20.25 13.44
CA ILE A 454 -6.50 21.44 14.22
C ILE A 454 -8.03 21.56 14.36
N GLY A 455 -8.77 21.27 13.27
CA GLY A 455 -10.23 21.20 13.30
C GLY A 455 -10.76 20.22 14.34
N ALA A 456 -10.19 19.02 14.40
CA ALA A 456 -10.53 18.01 15.43
C ALA A 456 -10.22 18.50 16.84
N GLY A 457 -9.07 19.14 17.05
CA GLY A 457 -8.70 19.73 18.33
C GLY A 457 -9.64 20.85 18.76
N LEU A 458 -10.11 21.68 17.83
CA LEU A 458 -11.09 22.74 18.10
C LEU A 458 -12.48 22.18 18.43
N VAL A 459 -12.92 21.11 17.75
CA VAL A 459 -14.15 20.40 18.14
C VAL A 459 -14.03 19.87 19.57
N ALA A 460 -12.90 19.23 19.91
CA ALA A 460 -12.65 18.74 21.26
C ALA A 460 -12.69 19.87 22.29
N LYS A 461 -12.04 21.01 22.01
CA LYS A 461 -12.05 22.19 22.87
C LYS A 461 -13.47 22.68 23.13
N LYS A 462 -14.23 22.92 22.07
CA LYS A 462 -15.61 23.42 22.19
C LYS A 462 -16.52 22.43 22.93
N ALA A 463 -16.31 21.11 22.72
CA ALA A 463 -17.06 20.06 23.43
C ALA A 463 -16.75 20.05 24.93
N ILE A 464 -15.49 20.12 25.32
CA ILE A 464 -15.06 20.16 26.74
C ILE A 464 -15.58 21.44 27.42
N GLU A 465 -15.52 22.61 26.74
CA GLU A 465 -16.06 23.86 27.25
C GLU A 465 -17.59 23.79 27.47
N LYS A 466 -18.29 22.91 26.75
CA LYS A 466 -19.72 22.61 26.96
C LYS A 466 -19.96 21.49 28.00
N GLY A 467 -18.90 20.87 28.51
CA GLY A 467 -19.01 19.78 29.49
C GLY A 467 -19.39 18.42 28.89
N LEU A 468 -19.21 18.24 27.59
CA LEU A 468 -19.42 16.95 26.93
C LEU A 468 -18.29 15.97 27.24
N VAL A 469 -18.63 14.70 27.27
CA VAL A 469 -17.70 13.57 27.48
C VAL A 469 -17.98 12.48 26.44
N VAL A 470 -16.97 11.68 26.15
CA VAL A 470 -17.12 10.49 25.32
C VAL A 470 -17.63 9.33 26.19
N PRO A 471 -18.59 8.53 25.72
CA PRO A 471 -19.05 7.34 26.47
C PRO A 471 -17.91 6.36 26.74
N GLU A 472 -17.89 5.73 27.91
CA GLU A 472 -16.79 4.87 28.38
C GLU A 472 -16.58 3.61 27.51
N TYR A 473 -17.59 3.16 26.77
CA TYR A 473 -17.46 2.03 25.85
C TYR A 473 -16.76 2.37 24.54
N VAL A 474 -16.49 3.65 24.24
CA VAL A 474 -15.81 4.07 23.02
C VAL A 474 -14.31 4.07 23.22
N LYS A 475 -13.60 3.21 22.52
CA LYS A 475 -12.13 3.23 22.46
C LYS A 475 -11.70 4.35 21.52
N THR A 476 -11.17 5.42 22.09
CA THR A 476 -10.65 6.58 21.36
C THR A 476 -9.13 6.51 21.19
N SER A 477 -8.61 7.00 20.08
CA SER A 477 -7.16 7.04 19.85
C SER A 477 -6.77 8.11 18.85
N LEU A 478 -5.54 8.65 19.00
CA LEU A 478 -4.86 9.50 18.05
C LEU A 478 -3.52 8.87 17.66
N ALA A 479 -3.34 8.54 16.39
CA ALA A 479 -2.07 8.09 15.84
C ALA A 479 -1.58 9.12 14.80
N PRO A 480 -0.75 10.10 15.22
CA PRO A 480 -0.22 11.12 14.34
C PRO A 480 0.68 10.54 13.25
N GLY A 481 0.69 11.16 12.08
CA GLY A 481 1.53 10.72 10.96
C GLY A 481 2.97 11.20 11.03
N SER A 482 3.28 12.15 11.91
CA SER A 482 4.64 12.58 12.25
C SER A 482 4.65 13.32 13.60
N LYS A 483 5.84 13.51 14.16
CA LYS A 483 6.01 14.31 15.39
C LYS A 483 5.64 15.78 15.20
N VAL A 484 5.67 16.28 13.97
CA VAL A 484 5.22 17.64 13.65
C VAL A 484 3.76 17.85 14.07
N VAL A 485 2.92 16.83 13.90
CA VAL A 485 1.49 16.88 14.31
C VAL A 485 1.36 17.10 15.81
N THR A 486 2.08 16.33 16.61
CA THR A 486 2.08 16.47 18.06
C THR A 486 2.55 17.86 18.48
N GLU A 487 3.63 18.35 17.91
CA GLU A 487 4.20 19.66 18.21
C GLU A 487 3.21 20.82 17.92
N TYR A 488 2.52 20.83 16.80
CA TYR A 488 1.58 21.93 16.54
C TYR A 488 0.29 21.80 17.37
N LEU A 489 -0.15 20.58 17.71
CA LEU A 489 -1.27 20.39 18.63
C LEU A 489 -0.92 20.84 20.05
N ASP A 490 0.30 20.57 20.50
CA ASP A 490 0.81 21.04 21.80
C ASP A 490 0.96 22.55 21.84
N LYS A 491 1.56 23.16 20.84
CA LYS A 491 1.73 24.62 20.74
C LYS A 491 0.39 25.36 20.70
N SER A 492 -0.62 24.79 20.06
CA SER A 492 -1.97 25.36 20.03
C SER A 492 -2.74 25.14 21.31
N GLY A 493 -2.24 24.31 22.25
CA GLY A 493 -2.92 23.89 23.48
C GLY A 493 -4.10 22.94 23.25
N LEU A 494 -4.26 22.40 22.02
CA LEU A 494 -5.39 21.53 21.67
C LEU A 494 -5.20 20.09 22.15
N THR A 495 -3.96 19.62 22.36
CA THR A 495 -3.67 18.31 22.93
C THR A 495 -4.42 18.07 24.24
N THR A 496 -4.45 19.05 25.14
CA THR A 496 -5.13 18.93 26.43
C THR A 496 -6.61 18.60 26.30
N TYR A 497 -7.30 19.16 25.31
CA TYR A 497 -8.72 18.91 25.07
C TYR A 497 -8.96 17.55 24.38
N LEU A 498 -8.10 17.17 23.45
CA LEU A 498 -8.14 15.84 22.84
C LEU A 498 -7.92 14.75 23.89
N ASP A 499 -6.93 14.93 24.76
CA ASP A 499 -6.63 14.00 25.87
C ASP A 499 -7.81 13.85 26.84
N GLN A 500 -8.50 14.93 27.16
CA GLN A 500 -9.70 14.88 28.03
C GLN A 500 -10.86 14.08 27.42
N LEU A 501 -10.90 13.96 26.08
CA LEU A 501 -11.86 13.12 25.36
C LEU A 501 -11.32 11.69 25.10
N GLY A 502 -10.14 11.36 25.62
CA GLY A 502 -9.52 10.06 25.44
C GLY A 502 -8.73 9.89 24.15
N PHE A 503 -8.57 10.94 23.33
CA PHE A 503 -7.75 10.91 22.11
C PHE A 503 -6.28 11.18 22.40
N GLN A 504 -5.71 10.44 23.37
CA GLN A 504 -4.28 10.47 23.58
C GLN A 504 -3.52 9.89 22.40
N THR A 505 -2.29 10.38 22.19
CA THR A 505 -1.37 9.78 21.21
C THR A 505 -1.04 8.35 21.64
N VAL A 506 -1.31 7.39 20.76
CA VAL A 506 -1.10 5.95 21.01
C VAL A 506 0.13 5.37 20.31
N GLY A 507 0.66 6.07 19.32
CA GLY A 507 1.80 5.68 18.49
C GLY A 507 1.93 6.59 17.28
N TYR A 508 3.08 6.51 16.61
CA TYR A 508 3.33 7.16 15.32
C TYR A 508 3.42 6.09 14.25
N GLY A 509 2.35 5.86 13.51
CA GLY A 509 2.31 4.80 12.51
C GLY A 509 0.90 4.49 12.02
N CYS A 510 0.83 3.58 11.07
CA CYS A 510 -0.43 3.01 10.61
C CYS A 510 -0.98 2.05 11.67
N THR A 511 -2.11 2.40 12.27
CA THR A 511 -2.71 1.65 13.37
C THR A 511 -4.08 1.06 12.97
N THR A 512 -5.16 1.72 13.32
CA THR A 512 -6.52 1.20 13.17
C THR A 512 -6.89 0.81 11.73
N CYS A 513 -6.51 1.59 10.72
CA CYS A 513 -6.88 1.31 9.32
C CYS A 513 -6.20 0.06 8.71
N ILE A 514 -5.18 -0.48 9.37
CA ILE A 514 -4.47 -1.71 8.93
C ILE A 514 -4.75 -2.92 9.82
N GLY A 515 -5.62 -2.78 10.80
CA GLY A 515 -5.97 -3.86 11.73
C GLY A 515 -5.15 -3.89 13.02
N ASN A 516 -4.38 -2.83 13.29
CA ASN A 516 -3.61 -2.68 14.53
C ASN A 516 -4.38 -1.90 15.60
N SER A 517 -5.72 -2.01 15.62
CA SER A 517 -6.57 -1.36 16.62
C SER A 517 -6.32 -1.85 18.04
N GLY A 518 -5.71 -3.02 18.19
CA GLY A 518 -5.58 -3.70 19.47
C GLY A 518 -6.94 -4.20 20.02
N PRO A 519 -6.97 -4.82 21.19
CA PRO A 519 -8.18 -5.37 21.79
C PRO A 519 -9.11 -4.27 22.29
N LEU A 520 -10.40 -4.56 22.38
CA LEU A 520 -11.34 -3.81 23.22
C LEU A 520 -11.20 -4.27 24.67
N ALA A 521 -11.89 -3.60 25.61
CA ALA A 521 -11.98 -4.10 26.96
C ALA A 521 -12.61 -5.51 26.97
N PRO A 522 -12.07 -6.47 27.73
CA PRO A 522 -12.55 -7.86 27.70
C PRO A 522 -14.06 -7.99 27.95
N GLU A 523 -14.60 -7.18 28.84
CA GLU A 523 -16.02 -7.15 29.16
C GLU A 523 -16.87 -6.69 27.96
N LEU A 524 -16.35 -5.77 27.14
CA LEU A 524 -17.02 -5.34 25.91
C LEU A 524 -16.94 -6.43 24.85
N GLU A 525 -15.78 -7.05 24.65
CA GLU A 525 -15.62 -8.14 23.67
C GLU A 525 -16.55 -9.30 23.97
N GLU A 526 -16.64 -9.71 25.25
CA GLU A 526 -17.54 -10.77 25.71
C GLU A 526 -19.01 -10.39 25.47
N ALA A 527 -19.41 -9.18 25.87
CA ALA A 527 -20.78 -8.72 25.73
C ALA A 527 -21.22 -8.59 24.26
N ILE A 528 -20.34 -8.06 23.39
CA ILE A 528 -20.61 -7.93 21.96
C ILE A 528 -20.75 -9.32 21.32
N ALA A 529 -19.82 -10.24 21.60
CA ALA A 529 -19.82 -11.58 21.03
C ALA A 529 -21.01 -12.42 21.52
N ALA A 530 -21.27 -12.41 22.83
CA ALA A 530 -22.36 -13.21 23.44
C ALA A 530 -23.76 -12.78 22.98
N ASN A 531 -23.93 -11.52 22.62
CA ASN A 531 -25.23 -10.97 22.22
C ASN A 531 -25.34 -10.73 20.70
N ASP A 532 -24.30 -10.99 19.92
CA ASP A 532 -24.20 -10.60 18.50
C ASP A 532 -24.64 -9.14 18.29
N LEU A 533 -24.15 -8.24 19.16
CA LEU A 533 -24.49 -6.83 19.11
C LEU A 533 -23.78 -6.16 17.92
N LEU A 534 -24.53 -5.46 17.08
CA LEU A 534 -23.97 -4.67 16.00
C LEU A 534 -23.31 -3.40 16.55
N VAL A 535 -22.01 -3.43 16.68
CA VAL A 535 -21.20 -2.26 16.99
C VAL A 535 -20.46 -1.75 15.76
N THR A 536 -20.06 -0.49 15.82
CA THR A 536 -19.52 0.26 14.69
C THR A 536 -18.16 0.87 15.01
N SER A 537 -17.45 1.33 13.98
CA SER A 537 -16.31 2.22 14.13
C SER A 537 -16.47 3.47 13.26
N VAL A 538 -15.89 4.57 13.72
CA VAL A 538 -15.71 5.79 12.94
C VAL A 538 -14.22 6.14 12.97
N LEU A 539 -13.59 6.22 11.82
CA LEU A 539 -12.15 6.42 11.72
C LEU A 539 -11.80 7.37 10.58
N SER A 540 -10.75 8.17 10.76
CA SER A 540 -10.24 9.05 9.71
C SER A 540 -9.28 8.33 8.74
N GLY A 541 -9.43 7.04 8.56
CA GLY A 541 -8.63 6.20 7.69
C GLY A 541 -9.03 6.27 6.21
N ASN A 542 -8.45 5.36 5.43
CA ASN A 542 -8.72 5.20 4.00
C ASN A 542 -9.42 3.88 3.66
N ARG A 543 -9.44 2.91 4.57
CA ARG A 543 -10.05 1.58 4.39
C ARG A 543 -10.91 1.21 5.57
N ASN A 544 -12.06 0.63 5.27
CA ASN A 544 -13.08 0.25 6.25
C ASN A 544 -13.68 -1.14 5.97
N PHE A 545 -12.86 -2.05 5.40
CA PHE A 545 -13.33 -3.40 5.08
C PHE A 545 -13.70 -4.17 6.36
N GLU A 546 -14.77 -4.97 6.27
CA GLU A 546 -15.22 -5.83 7.35
C GLU A 546 -14.10 -6.76 7.82
N GLY A 547 -13.95 -6.89 9.15
CA GLY A 547 -12.90 -7.70 9.77
C GLY A 547 -11.50 -7.09 9.75
N ARG A 548 -11.29 -5.98 9.02
CA ARG A 548 -9.99 -5.32 8.95
C ARG A 548 -9.72 -4.42 10.16
N ILE A 549 -10.71 -3.66 10.59
CA ILE A 549 -10.55 -2.71 11.69
C ILE A 549 -10.48 -3.44 13.03
N HIS A 550 -11.48 -4.28 13.29
CA HIS A 550 -11.53 -5.16 14.45
C HIS A 550 -12.46 -6.35 14.14
N PRO A 551 -12.15 -7.57 14.60
CA PRO A 551 -12.96 -8.75 14.27
C PRO A 551 -14.43 -8.67 14.66
N LEU A 552 -14.72 -7.97 15.77
CA LEU A 552 -16.08 -7.83 16.32
C LEU A 552 -16.86 -6.63 15.73
N VAL A 553 -16.20 -5.74 14.98
CA VAL A 553 -16.84 -4.53 14.44
C VAL A 553 -17.25 -4.78 13.00
N LYS A 554 -18.57 -4.84 12.75
CA LYS A 554 -19.14 -5.24 11.45
C LYS A 554 -19.37 -4.06 10.49
N ALA A 555 -19.58 -2.85 11.02
CA ALA A 555 -19.82 -1.65 10.23
C ALA A 555 -18.80 -0.57 10.56
N ASN A 556 -18.09 -0.10 9.52
CA ASN A 556 -16.96 0.79 9.67
C ASN A 556 -17.15 2.01 8.76
N TYR A 557 -17.04 3.21 9.32
CA TYR A 557 -17.26 4.45 8.61
C TYR A 557 -16.01 5.31 8.55
N LEU A 558 -15.63 5.72 7.35
CA LEU A 558 -14.57 6.70 7.12
C LEU A 558 -15.15 8.10 7.24
N ALA A 559 -14.48 8.97 7.98
CA ALA A 559 -14.90 10.35 8.22
C ALA A 559 -13.69 11.26 8.44
N SER A 560 -13.88 12.56 8.31
CA SER A 560 -12.85 13.53 8.66
C SER A 560 -12.52 13.47 10.18
N PRO A 561 -11.29 13.82 10.59
CA PRO A 561 -10.92 13.87 12.00
C PRO A 561 -11.88 14.66 12.89
N PRO A 562 -12.38 15.86 12.49
CA PRO A 562 -13.39 16.56 13.29
C PRO A 562 -14.70 15.78 13.45
N LEU A 563 -15.15 15.07 12.41
CA LEU A 563 -16.33 14.20 12.48
C LEU A 563 -16.09 12.98 13.37
N VAL A 564 -14.89 12.42 13.38
CA VAL A 564 -14.53 11.33 14.30
C VAL A 564 -14.74 11.76 15.74
N VAL A 565 -14.30 12.95 16.11
CA VAL A 565 -14.51 13.49 17.47
C VAL A 565 -16.00 13.71 17.75
N ALA A 566 -16.76 14.28 16.81
CA ALA A 566 -18.19 14.51 16.99
C ALA A 566 -18.98 13.21 17.17
N TYR A 567 -18.68 12.17 16.37
CA TYR A 567 -19.30 10.85 16.52
C TYR A 567 -18.88 10.12 17.79
N ALA A 568 -17.64 10.28 18.22
CA ALA A 568 -17.20 9.73 19.51
C ALA A 568 -17.99 10.31 20.68
N LEU A 569 -18.27 11.61 20.66
CA LEU A 569 -19.12 12.28 21.65
C LEU A 569 -20.56 11.77 21.62
N ALA A 570 -21.12 11.55 20.44
CA ALA A 570 -22.44 10.97 20.27
C ALA A 570 -22.50 9.50 20.72
N GLY A 571 -21.40 8.76 20.61
CA GLY A 571 -21.29 7.36 20.99
C GLY A 571 -22.03 6.38 20.07
N THR A 572 -22.69 6.86 19.02
CA THR A 572 -23.49 6.06 18.09
C THR A 572 -23.45 6.66 16.69
N VAL A 573 -23.61 5.81 15.68
CA VAL A 573 -23.85 6.24 14.29
C VAL A 573 -25.35 6.36 13.97
N ASP A 574 -26.21 5.86 14.85
CA ASP A 574 -27.66 6.00 14.76
C ASP A 574 -28.12 7.36 15.30
N ILE A 575 -27.68 8.40 14.66
CA ILE A 575 -27.96 9.80 15.03
C ILE A 575 -27.99 10.68 13.79
N ASP A 576 -28.91 11.62 13.76
CA ASP A 576 -28.84 12.75 12.83
C ASP A 576 -28.04 13.89 13.50
N LEU A 577 -26.71 13.89 13.25
CA LEU A 577 -25.81 14.87 13.89
C LEU A 577 -26.21 16.32 13.65
N LYS A 578 -26.91 16.63 12.57
CA LYS A 578 -27.32 18.02 12.28
C LYS A 578 -28.49 18.48 13.16
N ASN A 579 -29.38 17.56 13.50
CA ASN A 579 -30.67 17.90 14.12
C ASN A 579 -30.84 17.28 15.53
N ASP A 580 -30.22 16.16 15.84
CA ASP A 580 -30.32 15.51 17.14
C ASP A 580 -29.32 16.12 18.14
N GLU A 581 -29.63 16.11 19.42
CA GLU A 581 -28.68 16.51 20.46
C GLU A 581 -27.53 15.50 20.58
N ILE A 582 -26.29 15.99 20.65
CA ILE A 582 -25.11 15.14 20.85
C ILE A 582 -24.96 14.80 22.33
N GLY A 583 -25.35 15.70 23.20
CA GLY A 583 -25.27 15.55 24.65
C GLY A 583 -25.85 16.76 25.37
N LYS A 584 -25.60 16.84 26.66
CA LYS A 584 -26.08 17.97 27.50
C LYS A 584 -24.92 18.66 28.21
N ASP A 585 -25.01 19.97 28.31
CA ASP A 585 -24.04 20.76 29.08
C ASP A 585 -24.18 20.52 30.58
N ALA A 586 -23.30 21.14 31.37
CA ALA A 586 -23.31 21.04 32.84
C ALA A 586 -24.61 21.54 33.47
N ASN A 587 -25.44 22.31 32.76
CA ASN A 587 -26.74 22.81 33.22
C ASN A 587 -27.90 21.95 32.69
N GLY A 588 -27.64 20.85 32.00
CA GLY A 588 -28.63 19.98 31.40
C GLY A 588 -29.25 20.50 30.11
N LYS A 589 -28.67 21.57 29.48
CA LYS A 589 -29.11 22.10 28.18
C LYS A 589 -28.54 21.25 27.06
N ALA A 590 -29.38 20.94 26.07
CA ALA A 590 -28.96 20.23 24.88
C ALA A 590 -27.83 20.94 24.12
N VAL A 591 -26.83 20.18 23.69
CA VAL A 591 -25.71 20.64 22.85
C VAL A 591 -25.81 19.94 21.50
N TYR A 592 -25.72 20.73 20.45
CA TYR A 592 -25.87 20.30 19.08
C TYR A 592 -24.54 20.41 18.31
N PHE A 593 -24.48 19.75 17.16
CA PHE A 593 -23.31 19.75 16.27
C PHE A 593 -22.78 21.18 15.97
N ASN A 594 -23.65 22.11 15.63
CA ASN A 594 -23.25 23.48 15.31
C ASN A 594 -22.65 24.24 16.53
N ASP A 595 -22.93 23.81 17.76
CA ASP A 595 -22.37 24.43 18.97
C ASP A 595 -20.88 24.10 19.16
N ILE A 596 -20.40 23.00 18.54
CA ILE A 596 -19.04 22.51 18.70
C ILE A 596 -18.23 22.56 17.40
N TRP A 597 -18.86 22.83 16.26
CA TRP A 597 -18.17 22.86 14.96
C TRP A 597 -17.41 24.19 14.77
N PRO A 598 -16.09 24.15 14.49
CA PRO A 598 -15.31 25.36 14.26
C PRO A 598 -15.59 25.96 12.88
N SER A 599 -15.45 27.27 12.75
CA SER A 599 -15.44 27.93 11.45
C SER A 599 -14.11 27.71 10.73
N ALA A 600 -14.12 27.80 9.40
CA ALA A 600 -12.89 27.72 8.59
C ALA A 600 -11.84 28.75 9.04
N LYS A 601 -12.28 29.97 9.41
CA LYS A 601 -11.38 31.02 9.89
C LYS A 601 -10.73 30.67 11.22
N GLU A 602 -11.46 30.10 12.18
CA GLU A 602 -10.87 29.66 13.46
C GLU A 602 -9.77 28.61 13.22
N ILE A 603 -10.01 27.67 12.30
CA ILE A 603 -9.01 26.65 11.93
C ILE A 603 -7.79 27.31 11.28
N GLU A 604 -8.01 28.16 10.31
CA GLU A 604 -6.93 28.84 9.57
C GLU A 604 -6.08 29.70 10.49
N ASP A 605 -6.68 30.52 11.36
CA ASP A 605 -5.97 31.38 12.30
C ASP A 605 -5.05 30.57 13.22
N VAL A 606 -5.48 29.39 13.69
CA VAL A 606 -4.64 28.50 14.51
C VAL A 606 -3.54 27.88 13.65
N VAL A 607 -3.86 27.31 12.48
CA VAL A 607 -2.86 26.71 11.58
C VAL A 607 -1.75 27.70 11.28
N GLN A 608 -2.07 28.92 10.89
CA GLN A 608 -1.08 29.97 10.57
C GLN A 608 -0.22 30.33 11.78
N SER A 609 -0.74 30.24 13.00
CA SER A 609 -0.02 30.61 14.21
C SER A 609 0.97 29.55 14.70
N VAL A 610 0.74 28.27 14.40
CA VAL A 610 1.52 27.15 14.98
C VAL A 610 2.25 26.29 13.97
N VAL A 611 1.77 26.20 12.72
CA VAL A 611 2.41 25.36 11.69
C VAL A 611 3.46 26.19 10.97
N THR A 612 4.71 26.02 11.37
CA THR A 612 5.84 26.84 10.89
C THR A 612 6.99 25.99 10.35
N SER A 613 7.82 26.59 9.50
CA SER A 613 9.00 25.92 8.94
C SER A 613 9.99 25.44 10.01
N GLU A 614 10.13 26.20 11.11
CA GLU A 614 11.02 25.83 12.21
C GLU A 614 10.58 24.52 12.87
N LEU A 615 9.28 24.26 12.93
CA LEU A 615 8.76 23.00 13.45
C LEU A 615 9.24 21.80 12.63
N PHE A 616 9.07 21.88 11.33
CA PHE A 616 9.51 20.81 10.42
C PHE A 616 11.03 20.62 10.48
N LYS A 617 11.80 21.69 10.46
CA LYS A 617 13.26 21.63 10.56
C LYS A 617 13.71 20.99 11.86
N LYS A 618 13.07 21.33 12.98
CA LYS A 618 13.38 20.77 14.30
C LYS A 618 13.12 19.27 14.33
N GLU A 619 11.92 18.83 13.91
CA GLU A 619 11.51 17.44 14.03
C GLU A 619 12.23 16.51 13.05
N TYR A 620 12.58 16.98 11.86
CA TYR A 620 13.29 16.18 10.87
C TYR A 620 14.83 16.29 10.92
N ALA A 621 15.39 17.16 11.77
CA ALA A 621 16.85 17.33 11.88
C ALA A 621 17.61 16.01 12.20
N GLN A 622 16.97 15.09 12.89
CA GLN A 622 17.53 13.80 13.31
C GLN A 622 16.63 12.62 12.91
N VAL A 623 15.97 12.70 11.75
CA VAL A 623 14.95 11.73 11.34
C VAL A 623 15.45 10.28 11.36
N PHE A 624 16.70 10.02 10.97
CA PHE A 624 17.30 8.67 10.97
C PHE A 624 17.83 8.22 12.34
N ASN A 625 17.88 9.11 13.33
CA ASN A 625 18.36 8.86 14.69
C ASN A 625 17.34 9.33 15.74
N SER A 626 16.08 9.44 15.38
CA SER A 626 15.01 10.06 16.17
C SER A 626 14.56 9.24 17.38
N ASN A 627 15.04 8.00 17.54
CA ASN A 627 14.64 7.08 18.62
C ASN A 627 15.88 6.53 19.33
N GLU A 628 16.00 6.82 20.64
CA GLU A 628 17.15 6.40 21.45
C GLU A 628 17.29 4.88 21.51
N ARG A 629 16.18 4.13 21.66
CA ARG A 629 16.21 2.66 21.72
C ARG A 629 16.71 2.05 20.41
N TRP A 630 16.34 2.64 19.29
CA TRP A 630 16.86 2.24 17.98
C TRP A 630 18.37 2.46 17.88
N ASN A 631 18.84 3.61 18.35
CA ASN A 631 20.25 3.97 18.31
C ASN A 631 21.13 3.07 19.20
N GLU A 632 20.55 2.48 20.25
CA GLU A 632 21.23 1.56 21.19
C GLU A 632 21.35 0.13 20.65
N ILE A 633 20.67 -0.21 19.55
CA ILE A 633 20.71 -1.57 18.96
C ILE A 633 22.13 -1.88 18.46
N GLN A 634 22.74 -2.88 19.07
CA GLN A 634 24.09 -3.34 18.69
C GLN A 634 24.00 -4.36 17.55
N THR A 635 24.62 -4.06 16.43
CA THR A 635 24.71 -4.95 15.26
C THR A 635 26.09 -4.80 14.61
N SER A 636 26.49 -5.84 13.85
CA SER A 636 27.70 -5.77 13.01
C SER A 636 27.48 -4.85 11.82
N ASN A 637 28.55 -4.50 11.15
CA ASN A 637 28.55 -3.82 9.84
C ASN A 637 29.15 -4.73 8.75
N GLU A 638 29.17 -6.04 8.98
CA GLU A 638 29.65 -7.02 8.01
C GLU A 638 28.74 -7.09 6.80
N ALA A 639 29.31 -7.37 5.62
CA ALA A 639 28.55 -7.49 4.37
C ALA A 639 27.51 -8.61 4.41
N LEU A 640 27.80 -9.71 5.10
CA LEU A 640 26.91 -10.85 5.25
C LEU A 640 26.17 -10.80 6.58
N TYR A 641 24.87 -11.01 6.54
CA TYR A 641 24.06 -11.17 7.74
C TYR A 641 24.36 -12.51 8.41
N THR A 642 24.50 -12.48 9.75
CA THR A 642 24.64 -13.69 10.55
C THR A 642 23.25 -14.26 10.82
N TRP A 643 22.86 -15.28 10.03
CA TRP A 643 21.57 -15.93 10.15
C TRP A 643 21.49 -16.76 11.43
N ASP A 644 20.37 -16.59 12.15
CA ASP A 644 20.01 -17.43 13.30
C ASP A 644 18.94 -18.43 12.86
N ASN A 645 19.30 -19.70 12.80
CA ASN A 645 18.38 -20.75 12.36
C ASN A 645 17.21 -21.00 13.34
N ASP A 646 17.34 -20.55 14.59
CA ASP A 646 16.30 -20.66 15.61
C ASP A 646 15.36 -19.46 15.61
N SER A 647 15.67 -18.42 14.84
CA SER A 647 14.80 -17.24 14.73
C SER A 647 13.44 -17.60 14.15
N THR A 648 12.38 -17.07 14.76
CA THR A 648 11.00 -17.20 14.26
C THR A 648 10.50 -15.95 13.53
N TYR A 649 11.39 -14.95 13.32
CA TYR A 649 11.11 -13.70 12.61
C TYR A 649 11.93 -13.53 11.33
N ILE A 650 13.21 -13.88 11.36
CA ILE A 650 14.15 -13.65 10.25
C ILE A 650 14.84 -14.96 9.89
N GLN A 651 14.60 -15.46 8.70
CA GLN A 651 15.17 -16.69 8.19
C GLN A 651 15.74 -16.48 6.79
N ASN A 652 16.82 -17.18 6.46
CA ASN A 652 17.35 -17.20 5.10
C ASN A 652 16.39 -18.00 4.19
N PRO A 653 15.71 -17.37 3.22
CA PRO A 653 14.78 -18.07 2.34
C PRO A 653 15.54 -18.96 1.33
N PRO A 654 14.98 -20.11 0.93
CA PRO A 654 15.69 -21.10 0.10
C PRO A 654 15.65 -20.79 -1.41
N PHE A 655 15.40 -19.56 -1.82
CA PHE A 655 15.22 -19.18 -3.24
C PHE A 655 16.46 -19.37 -4.10
N PHE A 656 17.64 -19.43 -3.49
CA PHE A 656 18.92 -19.59 -4.20
C PHE A 656 19.59 -20.93 -3.94
N GLU A 657 18.95 -21.83 -3.20
CA GLU A 657 19.49 -23.16 -2.92
C GLU A 657 19.57 -24.00 -4.20
N GLY A 658 20.72 -24.59 -4.45
CA GLY A 658 20.95 -25.41 -5.63
C GLY A 658 20.98 -24.64 -6.97
N LEU A 659 21.08 -23.32 -6.93
CA LEU A 659 21.09 -22.50 -8.12
C LEU A 659 22.33 -22.79 -8.99
N SER A 660 22.10 -23.18 -10.25
CA SER A 660 23.17 -23.37 -11.24
C SER A 660 23.71 -22.00 -11.75
N LYS A 661 24.97 -21.99 -12.21
CA LYS A 661 25.56 -20.78 -12.82
C LYS A 661 24.87 -20.36 -14.11
N GLU A 662 24.40 -21.33 -14.89
CA GLU A 662 23.67 -21.09 -16.12
C GLU A 662 22.16 -21.20 -15.89
N PRO A 663 21.33 -20.42 -16.58
CA PRO A 663 19.87 -20.56 -16.49
C PRO A 663 19.42 -21.92 -17.04
N GLY A 664 18.25 -22.37 -16.59
CA GLY A 664 17.55 -23.52 -17.16
C GLY A 664 16.96 -23.22 -18.55
N GLU A 665 16.33 -24.22 -19.12
CA GLU A 665 15.47 -24.05 -20.30
C GLU A 665 13.99 -24.06 -19.90
N VAL A 666 13.13 -23.50 -20.72
CA VAL A 666 11.69 -23.69 -20.58
C VAL A 666 11.32 -25.09 -21.03
N GLU A 667 10.77 -25.88 -20.14
CA GLU A 667 10.48 -27.29 -20.36
C GLU A 667 9.04 -27.65 -20.03
N THR A 668 8.51 -28.68 -20.68
CA THR A 668 7.20 -29.25 -20.38
C THR A 668 7.08 -29.62 -18.92
N LEU A 669 6.00 -29.18 -18.28
CA LEU A 669 5.69 -29.55 -16.90
C LEU A 669 4.79 -30.78 -16.90
N SER A 670 5.25 -31.88 -16.30
CA SER A 670 4.53 -33.16 -16.33
C SER A 670 4.16 -33.64 -14.93
N GLY A 671 3.09 -34.40 -14.84
CA GLY A 671 2.66 -35.05 -13.60
C GLY A 671 2.17 -34.10 -12.51
N LEU A 672 1.76 -32.89 -12.84
CA LEU A 672 1.30 -31.91 -11.86
C LEU A 672 -0.03 -32.33 -11.23
N ARG A 673 -0.18 -32.08 -9.93
CA ARG A 673 -1.41 -32.34 -9.18
C ARG A 673 -2.04 -31.04 -8.68
N ILE A 674 -3.37 -30.93 -8.74
CA ILE A 674 -4.08 -29.78 -8.20
C ILE A 674 -4.05 -29.85 -6.66
N VAL A 675 -3.56 -28.77 -6.04
CA VAL A 675 -3.62 -28.55 -4.58
C VAL A 675 -4.70 -27.56 -4.19
N GLY A 676 -5.10 -26.70 -5.12
CA GLY A 676 -6.17 -25.72 -4.93
C GLY A 676 -7.01 -25.56 -6.19
N LYS A 677 -8.34 -25.75 -6.06
CA LYS A 677 -9.33 -25.40 -7.06
C LYS A 677 -10.28 -24.35 -6.46
N PHE A 678 -10.13 -23.12 -6.89
CA PHE A 678 -10.80 -21.97 -6.30
C PHE A 678 -11.80 -21.34 -7.28
N GLY A 679 -12.80 -20.65 -6.75
CA GLY A 679 -13.74 -19.82 -7.54
C GLY A 679 -13.18 -18.45 -7.91
N ASP A 680 -14.09 -17.53 -8.21
CA ASP A 680 -13.77 -16.15 -8.58
C ASP A 680 -13.28 -15.30 -7.40
N SER A 681 -12.57 -14.22 -7.71
CA SER A 681 -12.19 -13.16 -6.77
C SER A 681 -11.36 -13.62 -5.56
N VAL A 682 -10.47 -14.57 -5.79
CA VAL A 682 -9.48 -14.97 -4.78
C VAL A 682 -8.46 -13.85 -4.62
N THR A 683 -8.48 -13.21 -3.45
CA THR A 683 -7.61 -12.06 -3.17
C THR A 683 -6.21 -12.48 -2.72
N THR A 684 -5.26 -11.56 -2.77
CA THR A 684 -3.94 -11.76 -2.17
C THR A 684 -4.00 -11.99 -0.65
N ASP A 685 -5.05 -11.51 0.04
CA ASP A 685 -5.32 -11.84 1.44
C ASP A 685 -5.75 -13.29 1.64
N HIS A 686 -6.46 -13.87 0.69
CA HIS A 686 -6.79 -15.30 0.70
C HIS A 686 -5.55 -16.16 0.47
N ILE A 687 -4.66 -15.73 -0.43
CA ILE A 687 -3.45 -16.47 -0.77
C ILE A 687 -2.39 -16.34 0.32
N SER A 688 -2.15 -15.12 0.81
CA SER A 688 -1.15 -14.84 1.85
C SER A 688 -1.72 -13.88 2.91
N PRO A 689 -2.24 -14.40 4.02
CA PRO A 689 -2.84 -13.59 5.07
C PRO A 689 -1.82 -12.68 5.77
N ALA A 690 -2.28 -11.57 6.33
CA ALA A 690 -1.47 -10.63 7.10
C ALA A 690 -1.86 -10.57 8.59
N GLY A 691 -3.06 -11.02 8.93
CA GLY A 691 -3.63 -10.93 10.26
C GLY A 691 -3.05 -11.92 11.29
N SER A 692 -3.82 -12.18 12.34
CA SER A 692 -3.43 -13.06 13.44
C SER A 692 -3.21 -14.51 12.99
N ILE A 693 -2.32 -15.19 13.67
CA ILE A 693 -1.95 -16.58 13.42
C ILE A 693 -2.75 -17.48 14.37
N GLY A 694 -3.57 -18.36 13.83
CA GLY A 694 -4.34 -19.34 14.62
C GLY A 694 -3.44 -20.45 15.16
N LYS A 695 -3.57 -20.80 16.45
CA LYS A 695 -2.71 -21.80 17.10
C LYS A 695 -2.78 -23.22 16.50
N HIS A 696 -3.86 -23.56 15.81
CA HIS A 696 -4.07 -24.88 15.19
C HIS A 696 -3.67 -24.91 13.70
N THR A 697 -3.31 -23.77 13.12
CA THR A 697 -2.83 -23.69 11.75
C THR A 697 -1.42 -24.26 11.62
N PRO A 698 -0.96 -24.62 10.42
CA PRO A 698 0.43 -25.05 10.23
C PRO A 698 1.46 -24.04 10.76
N ALA A 699 1.23 -22.74 10.55
CA ALA A 699 2.09 -21.69 11.09
C ALA A 699 2.05 -21.61 12.62
N GLY A 700 0.87 -21.73 13.22
CA GLY A 700 0.72 -21.75 14.70
C GLY A 700 1.41 -22.94 15.33
N ARG A 701 1.30 -24.13 14.74
CA ARG A 701 2.03 -25.33 15.19
C ARG A 701 3.54 -25.13 15.13
N TYR A 702 4.05 -24.61 14.01
CA TYR A 702 5.46 -24.28 13.86
C TYR A 702 5.97 -23.34 14.96
N LEU A 703 5.22 -22.29 15.27
CA LEU A 703 5.58 -21.35 16.32
C LEU A 703 5.58 -22.00 17.70
N LEU A 704 4.57 -22.83 18.02
CA LEU A 704 4.53 -23.58 19.28
C LEU A 704 5.70 -24.55 19.41
N GLU A 705 6.05 -25.29 18.35
CA GLU A 705 7.18 -26.20 18.29
C GLU A 705 8.52 -25.48 18.52
N ASN A 706 8.61 -24.22 18.12
CA ASN A 706 9.77 -23.34 18.36
C ASN A 706 9.65 -22.52 19.67
N GLY A 707 8.76 -22.91 20.58
CA GLY A 707 8.66 -22.33 21.93
C GLY A 707 7.95 -20.99 22.02
N VAL A 708 7.37 -20.48 20.93
CA VAL A 708 6.61 -19.22 20.94
C VAL A 708 5.21 -19.46 21.51
N GLN A 709 4.83 -18.69 22.53
CA GLN A 709 3.49 -18.80 23.11
C GLN A 709 2.43 -18.08 22.25
N PRO A 710 1.16 -18.53 22.27
CA PRO A 710 0.12 -17.90 21.44
C PRO A 710 -0.04 -16.38 21.63
N VAL A 711 0.19 -15.87 22.84
CA VAL A 711 0.18 -14.44 23.14
C VAL A 711 1.29 -13.66 22.42
N ASP A 712 2.38 -14.34 22.08
CA ASP A 712 3.57 -13.79 21.42
C ASP A 712 3.61 -14.12 19.91
N PHE A 713 2.57 -14.75 19.36
CA PHE A 713 2.53 -15.09 17.93
C PHE A 713 2.66 -13.88 17.02
N ASN A 714 2.17 -12.71 17.47
CA ASN A 714 2.07 -11.53 16.65
C ASN A 714 1.19 -11.81 15.40
N SER A 715 1.56 -11.32 14.23
CA SER A 715 0.79 -11.51 13.00
C SER A 715 1.64 -12.12 11.88
N TYR A 716 0.99 -12.63 10.84
CA TYR A 716 1.68 -13.00 9.61
C TYR A 716 2.45 -11.80 9.02
N GLY A 717 1.86 -10.60 9.09
CA GLY A 717 2.50 -9.37 8.61
C GLY A 717 3.84 -9.10 9.27
N SER A 718 3.94 -9.25 10.58
CA SER A 718 5.16 -9.04 11.34
C SER A 718 6.23 -10.13 11.12
N ARG A 719 5.83 -11.31 10.62
CA ARG A 719 6.73 -12.45 10.40
C ARG A 719 7.08 -12.71 8.94
N ARG A 720 6.83 -11.75 8.07
CA ARG A 720 7.14 -11.87 6.63
C ARG A 720 8.63 -12.07 6.30
N GLY A 721 9.53 -11.78 7.24
CA GLY A 721 10.95 -12.11 7.14
C GLY A 721 11.27 -13.59 7.39
N ASN A 722 10.28 -14.43 7.72
CA ASN A 722 10.43 -15.85 7.98
C ASN A 722 9.61 -16.66 6.97
N HIS A 723 10.28 -17.26 6.00
CA HIS A 723 9.65 -18.07 4.97
C HIS A 723 8.93 -19.31 5.53
N GLU A 724 9.38 -19.86 6.66
CA GLU A 724 8.77 -21.03 7.30
C GLU A 724 7.35 -20.70 7.81
N VAL A 725 7.16 -19.52 8.39
CA VAL A 725 5.83 -19.05 8.79
C VAL A 725 4.99 -18.75 7.56
N MET A 726 5.56 -18.03 6.59
CA MET A 726 4.80 -17.53 5.44
C MET A 726 4.35 -18.63 4.47
N MET A 727 5.19 -19.63 4.20
CA MET A 727 4.77 -20.76 3.36
C MET A 727 3.67 -21.59 4.03
N ARG A 728 3.72 -21.73 5.36
CA ARG A 728 2.66 -22.38 6.14
C ARG A 728 1.35 -21.58 6.18
N GLY A 729 1.46 -20.27 6.04
CA GLY A 729 0.32 -19.34 5.93
C GLY A 729 -0.27 -19.24 4.51
N THR A 730 0.43 -19.77 3.50
CA THR A 730 -0.05 -19.68 2.13
C THR A 730 -1.33 -20.50 1.96
N PHE A 731 -2.39 -19.85 1.48
CA PHE A 731 -3.77 -20.36 1.41
C PHE A 731 -4.39 -20.72 2.77
N ALA A 732 -3.84 -20.25 3.89
CA ALA A 732 -4.37 -20.52 5.22
C ALA A 732 -5.43 -19.50 5.71
N ASN A 733 -5.91 -18.63 4.84
CA ASN A 733 -6.98 -17.70 5.17
C ASN A 733 -8.26 -18.45 5.57
N ILE A 734 -8.88 -18.07 6.66
CA ILE A 734 -10.07 -18.73 7.24
C ILE A 734 -11.31 -18.67 6.33
N ARG A 735 -11.34 -17.79 5.33
CA ARG A 735 -12.46 -17.59 4.39
C ARG A 735 -12.27 -18.26 3.04
N ILE A 736 -11.08 -18.79 2.76
CA ILE A 736 -10.84 -19.45 1.48
C ILE A 736 -11.64 -20.76 1.40
N LYS A 737 -12.20 -21.05 0.21
CA LYS A 737 -12.93 -22.28 -0.05
C LYS A 737 -12.29 -23.03 -1.19
N ASN A 738 -11.78 -24.21 -0.88
CA ASN A 738 -11.17 -25.08 -1.86
C ASN A 738 -12.20 -26.13 -2.32
N GLN A 739 -12.58 -26.10 -3.59
CA GLN A 739 -13.63 -26.98 -4.14
C GLN A 739 -13.25 -28.47 -4.09
N ILE A 740 -11.96 -28.79 -4.01
CA ILE A 740 -11.48 -30.19 -3.86
C ILE A 740 -11.45 -30.68 -2.40
N ALA A 741 -11.87 -29.85 -1.47
CA ALA A 741 -12.11 -30.20 -0.06
C ALA A 741 -13.51 -29.73 0.36
N PRO A 742 -14.58 -30.27 -0.26
CA PRO A 742 -15.94 -29.81 -0.06
C PRO A 742 -16.36 -29.92 1.41
N GLY A 743 -17.13 -28.94 1.88
CA GLY A 743 -17.59 -28.86 3.27
C GLY A 743 -16.56 -28.31 4.25
N THR A 744 -15.37 -27.92 3.80
CA THR A 744 -14.38 -27.22 4.60
C THR A 744 -14.36 -25.72 4.27
N GLU A 745 -13.96 -24.90 5.23
CA GLU A 745 -13.63 -23.48 5.08
C GLU A 745 -12.24 -23.26 5.67
N GLY A 746 -11.40 -22.46 5.01
CA GLY A 746 -10.00 -22.31 5.37
C GLY A 746 -9.04 -23.08 4.46
N GLY A 747 -7.79 -23.17 4.83
CA GLY A 747 -6.68 -23.72 4.03
C GLY A 747 -6.60 -25.23 3.95
N TYR A 748 -7.69 -25.88 3.57
CA TYR A 748 -7.75 -27.36 3.44
C TYR A 748 -7.76 -27.80 1.98
N THR A 749 -7.25 -29.01 1.74
CA THR A 749 -7.24 -29.68 0.44
C THR A 749 -7.41 -31.19 0.61
N THR A 750 -7.66 -31.88 -0.48
CA THR A 750 -7.61 -33.34 -0.53
C THR A 750 -6.24 -33.79 -1.05
N TYR A 751 -5.53 -34.57 -0.26
CA TYR A 751 -4.30 -35.25 -0.71
C TYR A 751 -4.72 -36.54 -1.47
N TRP A 752 -4.68 -36.46 -2.78
CA TRP A 752 -5.27 -37.43 -3.67
C TRP A 752 -4.69 -38.88 -3.55
N PRO A 753 -3.39 -39.08 -3.29
CA PRO A 753 -2.87 -40.43 -3.14
C PRO A 753 -3.55 -41.26 -2.06
N THR A 754 -4.07 -40.64 -1.01
CA THR A 754 -4.80 -41.31 0.09
C THR A 754 -6.24 -40.91 0.22
N GLY A 755 -6.69 -39.80 -0.43
CA GLY A 755 -8.02 -39.22 -0.25
C GLY A 755 -8.20 -38.45 1.07
N GLU A 756 -7.13 -38.21 1.83
CA GLU A 756 -7.15 -37.52 3.11
C GLU A 756 -7.39 -36.01 2.90
N VAL A 757 -8.30 -35.45 3.68
CA VAL A 757 -8.47 -34.00 3.77
C VAL A 757 -7.52 -33.47 4.84
N THR A 758 -6.61 -32.60 4.43
CA THR A 758 -5.57 -32.03 5.31
C THR A 758 -5.30 -30.57 4.95
N SER A 759 -4.39 -29.90 5.67
CA SER A 759 -4.01 -28.54 5.30
C SER A 759 -3.29 -28.51 3.94
N ILE A 760 -3.43 -27.43 3.21
CA ILE A 760 -2.72 -27.23 1.93
C ILE A 760 -1.22 -27.37 2.12
N TYR A 761 -0.67 -26.80 3.21
CA TYR A 761 0.74 -26.92 3.54
C TYR A 761 1.17 -28.38 3.75
N ASP A 762 0.44 -29.14 4.58
CA ASP A 762 0.80 -30.53 4.88
C ASP A 762 0.72 -31.41 3.63
N ALA A 763 -0.31 -31.21 2.78
CA ALA A 763 -0.42 -31.90 1.49
C ALA A 763 0.74 -31.53 0.54
N ALA A 764 1.07 -30.24 0.44
CA ALA A 764 2.16 -29.77 -0.42
C ALA A 764 3.50 -30.37 0.01
N MET A 765 3.77 -30.51 1.31
CA MET A 765 4.99 -31.15 1.79
C MET A 765 5.04 -32.64 1.45
N LYS A 766 3.92 -33.38 1.58
CA LYS A 766 3.82 -34.78 1.14
C LYS A 766 4.12 -34.92 -0.37
N TYR A 767 3.55 -34.07 -1.21
CA TYR A 767 3.84 -34.07 -2.64
C TYR A 767 5.30 -33.71 -2.96
N LYS A 768 5.88 -32.77 -2.19
CA LYS A 768 7.29 -32.41 -2.36
C LYS A 768 8.24 -33.54 -2.04
N GLU A 769 7.94 -34.36 -1.01
CA GLU A 769 8.70 -35.56 -0.67
C GLU A 769 8.66 -36.62 -1.81
N ASP A 770 7.52 -36.71 -2.49
CA ASP A 770 7.35 -37.61 -3.64
C ASP A 770 7.88 -37.02 -4.96
N GLY A 771 8.39 -35.79 -4.96
CA GLY A 771 8.87 -35.11 -6.16
C GLY A 771 7.76 -34.66 -7.13
N THR A 772 6.50 -34.60 -6.65
CA THR A 772 5.34 -34.21 -7.46
C THR A 772 5.17 -32.69 -7.48
N GLY A 773 5.19 -32.11 -8.68
CA GLY A 773 4.87 -30.68 -8.86
C GLY A 773 3.37 -30.39 -8.67
N LEU A 774 3.04 -29.15 -8.27
CA LEU A 774 1.68 -28.75 -7.97
C LEU A 774 1.14 -27.72 -8.95
N LEU A 775 -0.20 -27.65 -9.01
CA LEU A 775 -0.98 -26.75 -9.84
C LEU A 775 -2.10 -26.13 -9.00
N VAL A 776 -2.40 -24.86 -9.25
CA VAL A 776 -3.60 -24.19 -8.78
C VAL A 776 -4.50 -23.87 -9.96
N VAL A 777 -5.81 -24.10 -9.82
CA VAL A 777 -6.83 -23.70 -10.78
C VAL A 777 -7.79 -22.72 -10.10
N ALA A 778 -8.12 -21.63 -10.78
CA ALA A 778 -8.95 -20.57 -10.22
C ALA A 778 -9.92 -19.95 -11.26
N GLY A 779 -10.91 -19.24 -10.78
CA GLY A 779 -11.85 -18.48 -11.59
C GLY A 779 -11.31 -17.10 -12.00
N LYS A 780 -12.19 -16.11 -12.03
CA LYS A 780 -11.89 -14.74 -12.45
C LYS A 780 -11.19 -13.93 -11.36
N ASP A 781 -10.42 -12.93 -11.81
CA ASP A 781 -9.75 -11.94 -10.95
C ASP A 781 -8.86 -12.55 -9.87
N TYR A 782 -8.10 -13.58 -10.24
CA TYR A 782 -7.19 -14.24 -9.31
C TYR A 782 -6.06 -13.32 -8.87
N GLY A 783 -5.88 -13.16 -7.55
CA GLY A 783 -4.83 -12.35 -6.95
C GLY A 783 -5.21 -10.87 -6.80
N MET A 784 -6.50 -10.53 -6.85
CA MET A 784 -6.94 -9.15 -6.63
C MET A 784 -6.64 -8.67 -5.19
N GLY A 785 -6.54 -7.36 -5.01
CA GLY A 785 -6.31 -6.74 -3.71
C GLY A 785 -4.96 -6.06 -3.59
N SER A 786 -4.35 -6.10 -2.41
CA SER A 786 -3.04 -5.48 -2.18
C SER A 786 -1.92 -6.26 -2.86
N SER A 787 -0.89 -5.53 -3.32
CA SER A 787 0.29 -6.13 -3.94
C SER A 787 1.16 -6.85 -2.89
N ARG A 788 0.96 -8.16 -2.76
CA ARG A 788 1.71 -9.02 -1.84
C ARG A 788 2.58 -9.99 -2.60
N ASP A 789 3.88 -9.80 -2.49
CA ASP A 789 4.88 -10.70 -3.06
C ASP A 789 4.80 -12.12 -2.45
N TRP A 790 4.49 -12.22 -1.14
CA TRP A 790 4.32 -13.50 -0.47
C TRP A 790 3.18 -14.37 -1.04
N ALA A 791 2.21 -13.77 -1.74
CA ALA A 791 1.23 -14.54 -2.50
C ALA A 791 1.89 -15.35 -3.64
N ALA A 792 2.97 -14.85 -4.22
CA ALA A 792 3.76 -15.58 -5.22
C ALA A 792 4.92 -16.37 -4.61
N LYS A 793 5.65 -15.80 -3.64
CA LYS A 793 6.74 -16.47 -2.91
C LYS A 793 6.25 -17.75 -2.22
N GLY A 794 5.14 -17.65 -1.47
CA GLY A 794 4.55 -18.82 -0.82
C GLY A 794 4.04 -19.88 -1.80
N THR A 795 3.45 -19.45 -2.90
CA THR A 795 3.02 -20.33 -4.00
C THR A 795 4.22 -21.13 -4.56
N ASN A 796 5.34 -20.46 -4.84
CA ASN A 796 6.58 -21.10 -5.30
C ASN A 796 7.12 -22.10 -4.25
N LEU A 797 7.21 -21.68 -2.99
CA LEU A 797 7.76 -22.51 -1.91
C LEU A 797 6.95 -23.78 -1.63
N LEU A 798 5.64 -23.76 -1.84
CA LEU A 798 4.77 -24.94 -1.77
C LEU A 798 4.99 -25.93 -2.93
N GLY A 799 5.82 -25.59 -3.93
CA GLY A 799 6.06 -26.45 -5.09
C GLY A 799 5.03 -26.29 -6.20
N ILE A 800 4.22 -25.22 -6.17
CA ILE A 800 3.27 -24.90 -7.23
C ILE A 800 4.04 -24.35 -8.42
N LYS A 801 3.97 -25.04 -9.57
CA LYS A 801 4.70 -24.71 -10.79
C LYS A 801 3.92 -23.82 -11.74
N ALA A 802 2.59 -23.92 -11.70
CA ALA A 802 1.72 -23.15 -12.56
C ALA A 802 0.41 -22.80 -11.86
N VAL A 803 -0.21 -21.74 -12.32
CA VAL A 803 -1.58 -21.34 -11.96
C VAL A 803 -2.38 -21.18 -13.24
N ILE A 804 -3.53 -21.84 -13.37
CA ILE A 804 -4.47 -21.66 -14.48
C ILE A 804 -5.71 -20.94 -13.95
N ALA A 805 -5.99 -19.74 -14.44
CA ALA A 805 -7.14 -18.95 -14.01
C ALA A 805 -7.95 -18.43 -15.22
N GLU A 806 -9.22 -18.08 -15.01
CA GLU A 806 -10.03 -17.44 -16.04
C GLU A 806 -9.54 -16.01 -16.32
N SER A 807 -9.07 -15.30 -15.27
CA SER A 807 -8.36 -14.03 -15.41
C SER A 807 -7.49 -13.77 -14.17
N PHE A 808 -6.47 -12.92 -14.35
CA PHE A 808 -5.55 -12.52 -13.29
C PHE A 808 -5.67 -11.03 -13.01
N GLU A 809 -5.45 -10.68 -11.76
CA GLU A 809 -5.05 -9.32 -11.42
C GLU A 809 -3.59 -9.08 -11.87
N ARG A 810 -3.32 -7.92 -12.46
CA ARG A 810 -2.05 -7.62 -13.15
C ARG A 810 -0.82 -7.82 -12.26
N ILE A 811 -0.83 -7.25 -11.06
CA ILE A 811 0.33 -7.27 -10.17
C ILE A 811 0.66 -8.70 -9.72
N HIS A 812 -0.38 -9.46 -9.34
CA HIS A 812 -0.17 -10.84 -8.91
C HIS A 812 0.32 -11.75 -10.04
N ARG A 813 -0.23 -11.59 -11.26
CA ARG A 813 0.27 -12.29 -12.44
C ARG A 813 1.77 -12.03 -12.65
N SER A 814 2.18 -10.75 -12.59
CA SER A 814 3.58 -10.36 -12.72
C SER A 814 4.45 -10.98 -11.62
N ASN A 815 4.00 -10.90 -10.36
CA ASN A 815 4.72 -11.50 -9.23
C ASN A 815 4.91 -13.03 -9.38
N LEU A 816 3.95 -13.75 -9.94
CA LEU A 816 4.09 -15.18 -10.23
C LEU A 816 5.26 -15.44 -11.18
N VAL A 817 5.33 -14.70 -12.29
CA VAL A 817 6.43 -14.81 -13.26
C VAL A 817 7.77 -14.45 -12.61
N LEU A 818 7.83 -13.34 -11.88
CA LEU A 818 9.03 -12.87 -11.18
C LEU A 818 9.55 -13.88 -10.14
N MET A 819 8.68 -14.79 -9.67
CA MET A 819 9.04 -15.91 -8.78
C MET A 819 9.16 -17.25 -9.49
N GLY A 820 9.17 -17.30 -10.82
CA GLY A 820 9.33 -18.54 -11.57
C GLY A 820 8.10 -19.47 -11.56
N VAL A 821 6.90 -18.92 -11.31
CA VAL A 821 5.63 -19.65 -11.38
C VAL A 821 4.92 -19.25 -12.68
N LEU A 822 4.50 -20.25 -13.48
CA LEU A 822 3.89 -20.04 -14.79
C LEU A 822 2.41 -19.63 -14.68
N PRO A 823 2.02 -18.41 -15.05
CA PRO A 823 0.61 -18.03 -15.13
C PRO A 823 0.02 -18.42 -16.48
N LEU A 824 -1.10 -19.12 -16.44
CA LEU A 824 -1.84 -19.59 -17.62
C LEU A 824 -3.29 -19.13 -17.51
N GLN A 825 -3.87 -18.74 -18.62
CA GLN A 825 -5.24 -18.28 -18.66
C GLN A 825 -6.11 -19.15 -19.58
N PHE A 826 -7.28 -19.55 -19.08
CA PHE A 826 -8.28 -20.19 -19.91
C PHE A 826 -8.67 -19.29 -21.09
N LYS A 827 -9.02 -19.90 -22.24
CA LYS A 827 -9.59 -19.16 -23.35
C LYS A 827 -10.99 -18.60 -22.98
N ASP A 828 -11.38 -17.57 -23.67
CA ASP A 828 -12.68 -16.92 -23.43
C ASP A 828 -13.84 -17.94 -23.47
N GLY A 829 -14.61 -17.96 -22.39
CA GLY A 829 -15.72 -18.89 -22.21
C GLY A 829 -15.34 -20.29 -21.70
N GLU A 830 -14.07 -20.54 -21.50
CA GLU A 830 -13.59 -21.79 -20.87
C GLU A 830 -13.27 -21.55 -19.38
N SER A 831 -13.58 -22.56 -18.56
CA SER A 831 -13.28 -22.60 -17.13
C SER A 831 -13.02 -24.03 -16.69
N ALA A 832 -12.60 -24.24 -15.46
CA ALA A 832 -12.48 -25.59 -14.89
C ALA A 832 -13.82 -26.33 -14.94
N GLU A 833 -14.93 -25.62 -14.71
CA GLU A 833 -16.28 -26.17 -14.74
C GLU A 833 -16.71 -26.54 -16.16
N THR A 834 -16.54 -25.64 -17.14
CA THR A 834 -16.93 -25.91 -18.55
C THR A 834 -16.11 -27.04 -19.16
N LEU A 835 -14.84 -27.16 -18.76
CA LEU A 835 -13.96 -28.27 -19.16
C LEU A 835 -14.20 -29.53 -18.33
N GLY A 836 -15.02 -29.48 -17.28
CA GLY A 836 -15.33 -30.63 -16.42
C GLY A 836 -14.11 -31.14 -15.66
N LEU A 837 -13.22 -30.25 -15.21
CA LEU A 837 -12.08 -30.60 -14.36
C LEU A 837 -12.57 -30.76 -12.93
N VAL A 838 -12.41 -31.93 -12.37
CA VAL A 838 -12.88 -32.27 -11.01
C VAL A 838 -11.80 -32.04 -9.95
N GLY A 839 -10.53 -31.98 -10.32
CA GLY A 839 -9.41 -31.67 -9.44
C GLY A 839 -8.54 -32.85 -9.02
N ASN A 840 -8.85 -34.06 -9.44
CA ASN A 840 -8.07 -35.27 -9.15
C ASN A 840 -7.19 -35.73 -10.34
N GLU A 841 -7.20 -34.99 -11.42
CA GLU A 841 -6.43 -35.24 -12.63
C GLU A 841 -4.94 -35.01 -12.39
N SER A 842 -4.11 -35.69 -13.21
CA SER A 842 -2.71 -35.37 -13.42
C SER A 842 -2.56 -34.50 -14.67
N PHE A 843 -1.76 -33.47 -14.59
CA PHE A 843 -1.63 -32.50 -15.67
C PHE A 843 -0.26 -32.51 -16.33
N GLU A 844 -0.24 -32.41 -17.66
CA GLU A 844 0.93 -32.10 -18.46
C GLU A 844 0.69 -30.76 -19.16
N ILE A 845 1.63 -29.81 -19.02
CA ILE A 845 1.60 -28.52 -19.69
C ILE A 845 2.75 -28.52 -20.71
N GLN A 846 2.41 -28.57 -22.00
CA GLN A 846 3.36 -28.70 -23.09
C GLN A 846 3.88 -27.32 -23.51
N ILE A 847 4.91 -26.87 -22.82
CA ILE A 847 5.62 -25.60 -23.07
C ILE A 847 7.08 -25.89 -23.31
N ASP A 848 7.74 -25.14 -24.16
CA ASP A 848 9.16 -25.26 -24.48
C ASP A 848 9.82 -23.90 -24.74
N LYS A 849 11.11 -23.92 -25.06
CA LYS A 849 11.94 -22.73 -25.31
C LYS A 849 11.50 -21.85 -26.48
N THR A 850 10.55 -22.29 -27.29
CA THR A 850 10.03 -21.51 -28.42
C THR A 850 8.83 -20.66 -28.05
N VAL A 851 8.36 -20.76 -26.80
CA VAL A 851 7.21 -19.98 -26.29
C VAL A 851 7.45 -18.48 -26.45
N ARG A 852 6.41 -17.79 -26.86
CA ARG A 852 6.37 -16.32 -26.96
C ARG A 852 5.29 -15.74 -26.02
N PRO A 853 5.34 -14.46 -25.75
CA PRO A 853 4.29 -13.81 -24.98
C PRO A 853 2.91 -14.10 -25.57
N ARG A 854 1.98 -14.54 -24.71
CA ARG A 854 0.58 -14.85 -25.02
C ARG A 854 0.35 -16.00 -26.01
N ASP A 855 1.33 -16.88 -26.21
CA ASP A 855 1.17 -18.10 -26.99
C ASP A 855 0.13 -19.04 -26.36
N LEU A 856 -0.54 -19.80 -27.23
CA LEU A 856 -1.39 -20.91 -26.80
C LEU A 856 -0.52 -22.13 -26.43
N VAL A 857 -0.76 -22.64 -25.24
CA VAL A 857 -0.08 -23.81 -24.68
C VAL A 857 -1.07 -24.93 -24.47
N LYS A 858 -0.73 -26.11 -24.94
CA LYS A 858 -1.54 -27.30 -24.79
C LYS A 858 -1.42 -27.88 -23.39
N VAL A 859 -2.55 -28.22 -22.80
CA VAL A 859 -2.66 -28.91 -21.52
C VAL A 859 -3.35 -30.25 -21.72
N VAL A 860 -2.78 -31.28 -21.12
CA VAL A 860 -3.37 -32.63 -21.08
C VAL A 860 -3.70 -32.95 -19.62
N ALA A 861 -4.96 -33.13 -19.32
CA ALA A 861 -5.45 -33.57 -18.00
C ALA A 861 -5.86 -35.05 -18.10
N THR A 862 -5.24 -35.92 -17.28
CA THR A 862 -5.50 -37.35 -17.24
C THR A 862 -6.18 -37.69 -15.92
N ASP A 863 -7.38 -38.26 -15.99
CA ASP A 863 -8.13 -38.68 -14.80
C ASP A 863 -7.60 -39.99 -14.20
N ALA A 864 -8.19 -40.41 -13.08
CA ALA A 864 -7.80 -41.62 -12.38
C ALA A 864 -8.00 -42.93 -13.20
N ASP A 865 -8.91 -42.88 -14.19
CA ASP A 865 -9.22 -43.99 -15.08
C ASP A 865 -8.33 -44.03 -16.34
N GLY A 866 -7.46 -43.01 -16.49
CA GLY A 866 -6.57 -42.85 -17.63
C GLY A 866 -7.19 -42.15 -18.84
N ASN A 867 -8.36 -41.56 -18.69
CA ASN A 867 -8.97 -40.78 -19.77
C ASN A 867 -8.31 -39.40 -19.86
N GLU A 868 -7.93 -39.03 -21.07
CA GLU A 868 -7.28 -37.75 -21.33
C GLU A 868 -8.28 -36.70 -21.81
N LYS A 869 -8.16 -35.51 -21.27
CA LYS A 869 -8.81 -34.30 -21.74
C LYS A 869 -7.74 -33.31 -22.19
N GLN A 870 -7.84 -32.84 -23.43
CA GLN A 870 -6.87 -31.92 -24.00
C GLN A 870 -7.56 -30.57 -24.23
N PHE A 871 -6.92 -29.49 -23.83
CA PHE A 871 -7.37 -28.11 -24.05
C PHE A 871 -6.17 -27.19 -24.17
N GLU A 872 -6.41 -25.96 -24.56
CA GLU A 872 -5.37 -24.95 -24.72
C GLU A 872 -5.62 -23.79 -23.75
N VAL A 873 -4.53 -23.21 -23.27
CA VAL A 873 -4.51 -22.04 -22.39
C VAL A 873 -3.51 -21.00 -22.93
N VAL A 874 -3.70 -19.75 -22.57
CA VAL A 874 -2.79 -18.66 -22.93
C VAL A 874 -1.68 -18.56 -21.91
N ALA A 875 -0.42 -18.64 -22.35
CA ALA A 875 0.75 -18.35 -21.51
C ALA A 875 0.79 -16.85 -21.24
N ARG A 876 0.60 -16.48 -19.98
CA ARG A 876 0.50 -15.07 -19.57
C ARG A 876 1.87 -14.48 -19.24
N PHE A 877 2.82 -14.70 -20.14
CA PHE A 877 3.97 -13.81 -20.30
C PHE A 877 3.50 -12.62 -21.12
N ASP A 878 3.66 -11.42 -20.60
CA ASP A 878 3.20 -10.20 -21.27
C ASP A 878 4.35 -9.49 -22.02
N SER A 879 5.61 -9.96 -21.83
CA SER A 879 6.79 -9.50 -22.56
C SER A 879 7.85 -10.60 -22.71
N GLU A 880 8.79 -10.46 -23.65
CA GLU A 880 9.92 -11.38 -23.85
C GLU A 880 10.83 -11.45 -22.59
N VAL A 881 10.98 -10.35 -21.90
CA VAL A 881 11.83 -10.28 -20.68
C VAL A 881 11.25 -11.14 -19.56
N GLU A 882 9.92 -11.29 -19.48
CA GLU A 882 9.28 -12.14 -18.49
C GLU A 882 9.58 -13.62 -18.73
N ILE A 883 9.75 -14.05 -19.99
CA ILE A 883 10.20 -15.40 -20.33
C ILE A 883 11.62 -15.63 -19.82
N ASP A 884 12.50 -14.63 -19.94
CA ASP A 884 13.85 -14.70 -19.38
C ASP A 884 13.81 -14.79 -17.84
N TYR A 885 12.99 -14.03 -17.17
CA TYR A 885 12.81 -14.19 -15.71
C TYR A 885 12.37 -15.60 -15.34
N TYR A 886 11.37 -16.13 -16.02
CA TYR A 886 10.87 -17.47 -15.77
C TYR A 886 11.95 -18.54 -16.02
N ARG A 887 12.71 -18.43 -17.12
CA ARG A 887 13.83 -19.32 -17.47
C ARG A 887 14.93 -19.32 -16.41
N HIS A 888 15.19 -18.16 -15.79
CA HIS A 888 16.17 -18.03 -14.72
C HIS A 888 15.67 -18.60 -13.37
N GLY A 889 14.38 -18.93 -13.25
CA GLY A 889 13.73 -19.34 -12.02
C GLY A 889 13.24 -18.16 -11.16
N GLY A 890 13.30 -16.94 -11.71
CA GLY A 890 12.87 -15.71 -11.11
C GLY A 890 13.83 -14.55 -11.39
N ILE A 891 13.36 -13.33 -11.12
CA ILE A 891 14.13 -12.10 -11.39
C ILE A 891 15.39 -12.00 -10.53
N LEU A 892 15.32 -12.37 -9.26
CA LEU A 892 16.48 -12.28 -8.35
C LEU A 892 17.59 -13.25 -8.75
N GLN A 893 17.23 -14.44 -9.23
CA GLN A 893 18.17 -15.42 -9.76
C GLN A 893 18.84 -14.93 -11.05
N MET A 894 18.08 -14.21 -11.90
CA MET A 894 18.63 -13.58 -13.08
C MET A 894 19.66 -12.49 -12.69
N VAL A 895 19.26 -11.57 -11.82
CA VAL A 895 20.12 -10.47 -11.34
C VAL A 895 21.40 -11.02 -10.70
N LEU A 896 21.29 -12.08 -9.88
CA LEU A 896 22.46 -12.72 -9.27
C LEU A 896 23.46 -13.21 -10.33
N ARG A 897 22.98 -13.89 -11.38
CA ARG A 897 23.83 -14.36 -12.47
C ARG A 897 24.50 -13.21 -13.22
N GLU A 898 23.75 -12.16 -13.53
CA GLU A 898 24.30 -10.96 -14.17
C GLU A 898 25.41 -10.31 -13.32
N LYS A 899 25.19 -10.13 -12.03
CA LYS A 899 26.20 -9.54 -11.11
C LYS A 899 27.45 -10.42 -10.97
N ILE A 900 27.31 -11.73 -11.00
CA ILE A 900 28.45 -12.65 -11.01
C ILE A 900 29.25 -12.51 -12.31
N GLU A 901 28.58 -12.36 -13.45
CA GLU A 901 29.28 -12.16 -14.73
C GLU A 901 29.99 -10.82 -14.78
N GLU A 902 29.36 -9.75 -14.34
CA GLU A 902 29.97 -8.42 -14.23
C GLU A 902 31.25 -8.44 -13.36
N SER A 903 31.23 -9.19 -12.27
CA SER A 903 32.37 -9.32 -11.37
C SER A 903 33.58 -10.04 -12.01
N LYS A 904 33.33 -10.93 -12.99
CA LYS A 904 34.40 -11.62 -13.74
C LYS A 904 35.06 -10.72 -14.79
N VAL A 905 34.33 -9.77 -15.35
CA VAL A 905 34.82 -8.83 -16.37
C VAL A 905 35.65 -7.71 -15.74
N SER A 906 35.43 -7.42 -14.46
CA SER A 906 36.13 -6.35 -13.72
C SER A 906 37.47 -6.80 -13.10
N ASN A 907 37.80 -8.09 -13.14
CA ASN A 907 39.05 -8.72 -12.73
C ASN A 907 39.89 -9.08 -13.97
#